data_b53d83a35279dab9d8406c0884999906
#
_entry.id   b53d83a35279dab9d8406c0884999906
#
_cell.length_a   1.000
_cell.length_b   1.000
_cell.length_c   1.000
_cell.angle_alpha   90.00
_cell.angle_beta   90.00
_cell.angle_gamma   90.00
#
_symmetry.space_group_name_H-M   'P 1'
#
loop_
_entity.id
_entity.type
_entity.pdbx_description
1 polymer ?
#
loop_
_entity_poly.entity_id
_entity_poly.type
_entity_poly.pdbx_seq_one_letter_code
_entity_poly.pdbx_strand_id
1 'polypeptide(L)'
;MFAGWGRAVVRLRWAILLLGAGVIALGATWGAGVFDSLSDGGFYNDKSPSAKAEDHIEDEFGRQDTDVVALYESKDDKVTDADFAESVTDVIADVEDRDEVEKVSSCYADKIVEGDPRTDPKVTCGEIDDDPNPFVSDDDHSTYVAITLNGEDDAARAEQFEDIRDDLKAEGLTTTLGGQAAIFDDVNTQTKADMVTAETYSMPILLGLMIIIFGSLVAATTPLLVGVLAIMGGFIITRLLTYVTDVSVFAINVITIIGLGLAIDYALFVVNRFREELDNGQTKKDAVSRTMATAGRTVMVSGLTIILSLAGLLLFPLPFLHGIAYGGMAAVAVAMLGSLTVLPALLAVLGHRVDAVRMPWRRKGKKVTKERGVWSKIGGSVMRRPALYIIGVLAILAVLASPFLNAAFGTVDEKVLPSGTESRTVTETMEKDFPNGKDGTLTIFVDGGGDVSLAQTIEDVEDLDLVEAVTPLESNLDSAVLQVRYDADAQSPEARDLADEILALEPPTQGTVEVTGMPAQLNDQFSDIGERLPWLGLYVAAVTLLLLFLAFGSILLPLKAILMNIVSIGASFGVIVWIFQEGHLSNLLGFTPSGYLEPSNLLLMVVLLFGLSTDYEVFLLSRVREEWDRTGDNTASVLTGLQRTGGIITSAALLLIVVVVSFAMGGIVFLKMIGIGMAVAIFVDATLVRMLLVPATMRILGRANWWAPRFLGIFYAKYGVKEGEDPEPAPERELVGAGK
;
A
#
# COMPACT_ATOMS: atom_id res chain seq x y z
N MET A 1 -30.53 -17.85 7.16
CA MET A 1 -29.99 -16.67 7.86
C MET A 1 -30.06 -15.42 6.98
N PHE A 2 -29.42 -15.36 5.83
CA PHE A 2 -29.36 -14.15 4.95
C PHE A 2 -30.71 -13.67 4.41
N ALA A 3 -31.64 -14.56 4.04
CA ALA A 3 -33.00 -14.17 3.65
C ALA A 3 -33.75 -13.46 4.77
N GLY A 4 -33.53 -13.89 6.04
CA GLY A 4 -34.04 -13.21 7.24
C GLY A 4 -33.45 -11.83 7.43
N TRP A 5 -32.13 -11.70 7.20
CA TRP A 5 -31.43 -10.43 7.21
C TRP A 5 -31.98 -9.45 6.17
N GLY A 6 -32.16 -9.91 4.91
CA GLY A 6 -32.77 -9.07 3.86
C GLY A 6 -34.16 -8.55 4.25
N ARG A 7 -35.00 -9.36 4.91
CA ARG A 7 -36.31 -8.93 5.42
C ARG A 7 -36.18 -7.88 6.55
N ALA A 8 -35.21 -8.03 7.42
CA ALA A 8 -34.93 -7.06 8.49
C ALA A 8 -34.47 -5.72 7.91
N VAL A 9 -33.54 -5.74 6.93
CA VAL A 9 -33.07 -4.55 6.24
C VAL A 9 -34.20 -3.79 5.54
N VAL A 10 -35.12 -4.50 4.86
CA VAL A 10 -36.30 -3.85 4.24
C VAL A 10 -37.19 -3.20 5.29
N ARG A 11 -37.34 -3.83 6.47
CA ARG A 11 -38.17 -3.29 7.57
C ARG A 11 -37.56 -2.03 8.18
N LEU A 12 -36.23 -2.02 8.35
CA LEU A 12 -35.47 -0.94 9.00
C LEU A 12 -34.84 0.04 7.99
N ARG A 13 -35.23 0.01 6.71
CA ARG A 13 -34.55 0.71 5.61
C ARG A 13 -34.28 2.18 5.89
N TRP A 14 -35.22 2.93 6.48
CA TRP A 14 -35.03 4.34 6.76
C TRP A 14 -34.02 4.61 7.86
N ALA A 15 -34.02 3.80 8.93
CA ALA A 15 -33.04 3.90 10.00
C ALA A 15 -31.62 3.58 9.48
N ILE A 16 -31.48 2.54 8.62
CA ILE A 16 -30.21 2.15 8.00
C ILE A 16 -29.70 3.27 7.06
N LEU A 17 -30.57 3.88 6.26
CA LEU A 17 -30.19 4.98 5.36
C LEU A 17 -29.78 6.23 6.15
N LEU A 18 -30.47 6.54 7.25
CA LEU A 18 -30.09 7.64 8.14
C LEU A 18 -28.75 7.38 8.82
N LEU A 19 -28.51 6.14 9.29
CA LEU A 19 -27.23 5.75 9.86
C LEU A 19 -26.10 5.88 8.82
N GLY A 20 -26.32 5.39 7.59
CA GLY A 20 -25.35 5.53 6.50
C GLY A 20 -25.05 6.99 6.16
N ALA A 21 -26.06 7.85 6.11
CA ALA A 21 -25.86 9.29 5.91
C ALA A 21 -25.09 9.92 7.10
N GLY A 22 -25.39 9.47 8.33
CA GLY A 22 -24.66 9.89 9.53
C GLY A 22 -23.17 9.51 9.50
N VAL A 23 -22.84 8.27 9.05
CA VAL A 23 -21.45 7.83 8.87
C VAL A 23 -20.74 8.69 7.82
N ILE A 24 -21.38 8.99 6.68
CA ILE A 24 -20.77 9.85 5.66
C ILE A 24 -20.53 11.26 6.22
N ALA A 25 -21.52 11.85 6.91
CA ALA A 25 -21.38 13.18 7.48
C ALA A 25 -20.30 13.26 8.57
N LEU A 26 -20.25 12.27 9.47
CA LEU A 26 -19.25 12.16 10.53
C LEU A 26 -17.84 11.93 9.94
N GLY A 27 -17.73 11.08 8.90
CA GLY A 27 -16.49 10.82 8.21
C GLY A 27 -15.94 12.06 7.49
N ALA A 28 -16.83 12.84 6.84
CA ALA A 28 -16.42 14.06 6.13
C ALA A 28 -16.05 15.22 7.07
N THR A 29 -16.50 15.22 8.32
CA THR A 29 -16.19 16.28 9.30
C THR A 29 -15.13 15.82 10.28
N TRP A 30 -15.46 14.95 11.22
CA TRP A 30 -14.55 14.48 12.23
C TRP A 30 -13.54 13.47 11.69
N GLY A 31 -13.97 12.52 10.84
CA GLY A 31 -13.10 11.48 10.27
C GLY A 31 -11.97 12.06 9.39
N ALA A 32 -12.23 13.16 8.68
CA ALA A 32 -11.22 13.82 7.85
C ALA A 32 -10.03 14.38 8.66
N GLY A 33 -10.19 14.67 9.95
CA GLY A 33 -9.07 15.02 10.82
C GLY A 33 -8.11 13.85 11.13
N VAL A 34 -8.27 12.70 10.48
CA VAL A 34 -7.27 11.62 10.52
C VAL A 34 -5.95 12.07 9.90
N PHE A 35 -5.98 12.94 8.88
CA PHE A 35 -4.78 13.41 8.18
C PHE A 35 -3.79 14.17 9.08
N ASP A 36 -4.26 14.75 10.18
CA ASP A 36 -3.45 15.51 11.14
C ASP A 36 -2.90 14.65 12.29
N SER A 37 -3.16 13.34 12.27
CA SER A 37 -2.79 12.38 13.33
C SER A 37 -2.17 11.08 12.79
N LEU A 38 -1.58 11.15 11.61
CA LEU A 38 -0.89 10.01 10.98
C LEU A 38 0.62 10.19 11.12
N SER A 39 1.34 9.07 11.25
CA SER A 39 2.79 9.01 11.18
C SER A 39 3.27 8.80 9.74
N ASP A 40 4.51 9.21 9.44
CA ASP A 40 5.03 9.15 8.08
C ASP A 40 5.56 7.79 7.66
N GLY A 41 6.05 7.02 8.59
CA GLY A 41 6.86 5.88 8.24
C GLY A 41 6.52 4.61 8.98
N GLY A 42 7.37 4.28 9.91
CA GLY A 42 7.34 2.99 10.60
C GLY A 42 7.77 1.87 9.65
N PHE A 43 8.68 2.16 8.71
CA PHE A 43 9.28 1.16 7.83
C PHE A 43 10.23 0.24 8.57
N TYR A 44 10.74 0.69 9.73
CA TYR A 44 11.66 -0.05 10.58
C TYR A 44 10.97 -0.52 11.86
N ASN A 45 11.60 -1.50 12.51
CA ASN A 45 11.12 -2.05 13.77
C ASN A 45 11.82 -1.31 14.94
N ASP A 46 11.07 -0.57 15.74
CA ASP A 46 11.57 0.18 16.90
C ASP A 46 12.29 -0.69 17.96
N LYS A 47 12.23 -2.02 17.82
CA LYS A 47 12.89 -2.98 18.72
C LYS A 47 14.06 -3.71 18.03
N SER A 48 14.41 -3.30 16.84
CA SER A 48 15.54 -3.86 16.11
C SER A 48 16.87 -3.54 16.83
N PRO A 49 17.96 -4.25 16.52
CA PRO A 49 19.29 -3.89 17.01
C PRO A 49 19.71 -2.47 16.66
N SER A 50 19.48 -2.03 15.41
CA SER A 50 19.84 -0.69 14.95
C SER A 50 19.01 0.41 15.65
N ALA A 51 17.73 0.19 15.90
CA ALA A 51 16.89 1.14 16.65
C ALA A 51 17.34 1.26 18.11
N LYS A 52 17.75 0.17 18.75
CA LYS A 52 18.29 0.21 20.12
C LYS A 52 19.61 0.95 20.21
N ALA A 53 20.46 0.81 19.17
CA ALA A 53 21.70 1.59 19.11
C ALA A 53 21.39 3.09 19.06
N GLU A 54 20.38 3.48 18.31
CA GLU A 54 19.89 4.86 18.22
C GLU A 54 19.32 5.34 19.56
N ASP A 55 18.45 4.54 20.21
CA ASP A 55 17.93 4.84 21.55
C ASP A 55 19.06 5.04 22.59
N HIS A 56 20.11 4.19 22.57
CA HIS A 56 21.26 4.34 23.48
C HIS A 56 22.09 5.58 23.20
N ILE A 57 22.26 5.96 21.92
CA ILE A 57 22.92 7.21 21.54
C ILE A 57 22.11 8.40 22.06
N GLU A 58 20.80 8.40 21.85
CA GLU A 58 19.90 9.47 22.29
C GLU A 58 19.89 9.61 23.81
N ASP A 59 19.82 8.49 24.53
CA ASP A 59 19.79 8.50 26.00
C ASP A 59 21.08 9.06 26.61
N GLU A 60 22.26 8.85 25.97
CA GLU A 60 23.55 9.26 26.53
C GLU A 60 24.08 10.60 26.02
N PHE A 61 23.84 10.90 24.74
CA PHE A 61 24.47 12.04 24.05
C PHE A 61 23.43 13.01 23.44
N GLY A 62 22.13 12.73 23.59
CA GLY A 62 21.08 13.44 22.89
C GLY A 62 20.99 13.03 21.41
N ARG A 63 20.01 13.59 20.72
CA ARG A 63 19.79 13.28 19.30
C ARG A 63 20.94 13.82 18.43
N GLN A 64 21.42 12.98 17.55
CA GLN A 64 22.46 13.31 16.58
C GLN A 64 21.94 13.51 15.15
N ASP A 65 20.66 13.20 14.92
CA ASP A 65 20.02 13.28 13.61
C ASP A 65 19.79 14.73 13.18
N THR A 66 19.88 14.96 11.88
CA THR A 66 19.51 16.22 11.25
C THR A 66 18.08 16.14 10.71
N ASP A 67 17.17 16.87 11.34
CA ASP A 67 15.76 16.91 10.92
C ASP A 67 15.53 17.85 9.73
N VAL A 68 16.25 19.01 9.72
CA VAL A 68 16.12 20.01 8.66
C VAL A 68 17.50 20.42 8.14
N VAL A 69 17.60 20.49 6.83
CA VAL A 69 18.76 21.04 6.11
C VAL A 69 18.31 22.29 5.36
N ALA A 70 18.77 23.45 5.79
CA ALA A 70 18.54 24.71 5.09
C ALA A 70 19.75 25.00 4.19
N LEU A 71 19.59 24.86 2.89
CA LEU A 71 20.60 25.11 1.87
C LEU A 71 20.50 26.57 1.37
N TYR A 72 21.60 27.29 1.41
CA TYR A 72 21.72 28.67 0.99
C TYR A 72 22.66 28.78 -0.20
N GLU A 73 22.24 29.43 -1.26
CA GLU A 73 22.99 29.56 -2.51
C GLU A 73 23.04 31.02 -2.99
N SER A 74 24.21 31.48 -3.45
CA SER A 74 24.38 32.73 -4.17
C SER A 74 25.07 32.48 -5.50
N LYS A 75 24.68 33.24 -6.54
CA LYS A 75 25.36 33.21 -7.85
C LYS A 75 26.58 34.13 -7.91
N ASP A 76 26.59 35.17 -7.09
CA ASP A 76 27.55 36.27 -7.16
C ASP A 76 28.49 36.25 -5.98
N ASP A 77 28.05 35.89 -4.78
CA ASP A 77 28.79 35.92 -3.55
C ASP A 77 29.28 34.53 -3.12
N LYS A 78 30.43 34.49 -2.48
CA LYS A 78 30.97 33.28 -1.84
C LYS A 78 30.51 33.16 -0.40
N VAL A 79 30.49 31.97 0.13
CA VAL A 79 30.14 31.70 1.55
C VAL A 79 30.99 32.42 2.53
N THR A 80 32.25 32.82 2.17
CA THR A 80 33.16 33.59 3.00
C THR A 80 33.02 35.12 2.85
N ASP A 81 32.11 35.59 1.97
CA ASP A 81 31.84 37.00 1.80
C ASP A 81 30.94 37.54 2.92
N ALA A 82 31.17 38.76 3.34
CA ALA A 82 30.52 39.32 4.55
C ALA A 82 28.99 39.39 4.41
N ASP A 83 28.48 39.80 3.26
CA ASP A 83 27.04 39.96 3.03
C ASP A 83 26.32 38.58 3.04
N PHE A 84 26.95 37.55 2.46
CA PHE A 84 26.46 36.16 2.51
C PHE A 84 26.44 35.64 3.95
N ALA A 85 27.57 35.77 4.65
CA ALA A 85 27.75 35.27 6.00
C ALA A 85 26.80 35.98 7.01
N GLU A 86 26.59 37.34 6.87
CA GLU A 86 25.65 38.09 7.70
C GLU A 86 24.21 37.54 7.53
N SER A 87 23.79 37.30 6.28
CA SER A 87 22.44 36.79 5.98
C SER A 87 22.18 35.42 6.60
N VAL A 88 23.17 34.49 6.57
CA VAL A 88 23.01 33.14 7.17
C VAL A 88 23.12 33.21 8.69
N THR A 89 24.04 34.02 9.22
CA THR A 89 24.20 34.18 10.69
C THR A 89 22.95 34.79 11.33
N ASP A 90 22.26 35.72 10.65
CA ASP A 90 21.00 36.28 11.14
C ASP A 90 19.92 35.18 11.25
N VAL A 91 19.83 34.28 10.27
CA VAL A 91 18.92 33.13 10.34
C VAL A 91 19.30 32.19 11.51
N ILE A 92 20.59 31.86 11.66
CA ILE A 92 21.06 31.02 12.77
C ILE A 92 20.64 31.60 14.11
N ALA A 93 20.87 32.89 14.31
CA ALA A 93 20.54 33.58 15.56
C ALA A 93 19.02 33.59 15.85
N ASP A 94 18.19 33.78 14.80
CA ASP A 94 16.73 33.77 14.95
C ASP A 94 16.18 32.38 15.27
N VAL A 95 16.77 31.34 14.70
CA VAL A 95 16.29 29.95 14.80
C VAL A 95 16.81 29.26 16.07
N GLU A 96 18.04 29.58 16.52
CA GLU A 96 18.64 29.01 17.74
C GLU A 96 17.88 29.41 19.02
N ASP A 97 17.22 30.58 19.02
CA ASP A 97 16.38 31.06 20.12
C ASP A 97 14.96 30.45 20.14
N ARG A 98 14.61 29.56 19.18
CA ARG A 98 13.27 28.96 19.07
C ARG A 98 13.14 27.77 20.01
N ASP A 99 11.97 27.65 20.66
CA ASP A 99 11.65 26.53 21.55
C ASP A 99 11.59 25.18 20.85
N GLU A 100 11.37 25.15 19.53
CA GLU A 100 11.26 23.98 18.68
C GLU A 100 12.61 23.36 18.32
N VAL A 101 13.72 24.12 18.47
CA VAL A 101 15.06 23.74 18.01
C VAL A 101 15.89 23.22 19.17
N GLU A 102 16.50 22.06 19.01
CA GLU A 102 17.41 21.46 19.97
C GLU A 102 18.86 21.84 19.67
N LYS A 103 19.29 21.77 18.41
CA LYS A 103 20.67 22.00 17.98
C LYS A 103 20.72 22.59 16.58
N VAL A 104 21.64 23.54 16.39
CA VAL A 104 21.98 24.07 15.06
C VAL A 104 23.46 23.79 14.79
N SER A 105 23.76 23.28 13.59
CA SER A 105 25.13 23.00 13.16
C SER A 105 25.39 23.66 11.80
N SER A 106 26.50 24.41 11.73
CA SER A 106 26.90 25.17 10.56
C SER A 106 28.40 25.46 10.63
N CYS A 107 28.99 25.91 9.54
CA CYS A 107 30.34 26.46 9.56
C CYS A 107 30.38 27.90 10.14
N TYR A 108 29.24 28.58 10.26
CA TYR A 108 29.18 29.92 10.86
C TYR A 108 28.97 29.85 12.38
N ALA A 109 29.50 30.86 13.09
CA ALA A 109 29.14 31.10 14.47
C ALA A 109 27.76 31.81 14.52
N ASP A 110 27.07 31.66 15.64
CA ASP A 110 25.81 32.34 15.96
C ASP A 110 25.88 33.87 15.87
N LYS A 111 27.10 34.42 16.00
CA LYS A 111 27.35 35.86 15.92
C LYS A 111 28.75 36.18 15.41
N ILE A 112 28.82 36.97 14.34
CA ILE A 112 30.10 37.47 13.81
C ILE A 112 30.61 38.64 14.71
N VAL A 113 31.83 38.50 15.26
CA VAL A 113 32.51 39.52 16.05
C VAL A 113 33.74 40.03 15.32
N GLU A 114 33.74 41.27 14.88
CA GLU A 114 34.86 41.87 14.12
C GLU A 114 36.18 41.73 14.85
N GLY A 115 37.13 41.03 14.23
CA GLY A 115 38.47 40.79 14.80
C GLY A 115 38.63 39.55 15.68
N ASP A 116 37.57 38.74 15.87
CA ASP A 116 37.68 37.41 16.51
C ASP A 116 37.75 36.33 15.41
N PRO A 117 38.87 35.63 15.25
CA PRO A 117 39.05 34.62 14.22
C PRO A 117 38.10 33.41 14.39
N ARG A 118 37.53 33.18 15.59
CA ARG A 118 36.59 32.08 15.85
C ARG A 118 35.20 32.35 15.27
N THR A 119 34.93 33.58 14.87
CA THR A 119 33.68 34.03 14.25
C THR A 119 33.92 34.61 12.85
N ASP A 120 35.15 34.58 12.31
CA ASP A 120 35.46 35.02 10.96
C ASP A 120 35.11 33.94 9.94
N PRO A 121 34.14 34.14 9.04
CA PRO A 121 33.74 33.15 8.04
C PRO A 121 34.87 32.62 7.18
N LYS A 122 35.93 33.40 6.97
CA LYS A 122 37.13 32.95 6.24
C LYS A 122 37.95 31.91 6.99
N VAL A 123 37.76 31.81 8.32
CA VAL A 123 38.41 30.82 9.15
C VAL A 123 37.48 29.63 9.42
N THR A 124 36.22 29.92 9.78
CA THR A 124 35.26 28.90 10.20
C THR A 124 34.69 28.10 9.04
N CYS A 125 34.46 28.77 7.88
CA CYS A 125 33.98 28.13 6.65
C CYS A 125 35.13 27.87 5.62
N GLY A 126 36.39 28.12 5.98
CA GLY A 126 37.56 27.76 5.14
C GLY A 126 37.90 26.29 5.20
N GLU A 127 38.98 25.91 4.50
CA GLU A 127 39.52 24.51 4.55
C GLU A 127 39.91 24.15 6.00
N ILE A 128 39.64 22.91 6.38
CA ILE A 128 39.98 22.37 7.71
C ILE A 128 41.16 21.42 7.54
N ASP A 129 42.34 21.81 8.04
CA ASP A 129 43.59 20.99 7.99
C ASP A 129 43.98 20.57 6.55
N ASP A 130 43.78 21.44 5.53
CA ASP A 130 43.96 21.22 4.12
C ASP A 130 42.85 20.35 3.44
N ASP A 131 41.80 19.97 4.16
CA ASP A 131 40.62 19.28 3.64
C ASP A 131 39.45 20.23 3.38
N PRO A 132 38.59 19.96 2.38
CA PRO A 132 37.41 20.78 2.13
C PRO A 132 36.44 20.81 3.34
N ASN A 133 35.87 21.97 3.62
CA ASN A 133 34.88 22.09 4.69
C ASN A 133 33.60 21.36 4.31
N PRO A 134 33.07 20.41 5.09
CA PRO A 134 31.88 19.64 4.75
C PRO A 134 30.61 20.50 4.59
N PHE A 135 30.55 21.68 5.22
CA PHE A 135 29.41 22.59 5.12
C PHE A 135 29.45 23.48 3.87
N VAL A 136 30.51 23.44 3.06
CA VAL A 136 30.70 24.34 1.93
C VAL A 136 30.75 23.54 0.64
N SER A 137 30.05 24.02 -0.40
CA SER A 137 30.07 23.39 -1.72
C SER A 137 31.42 23.48 -2.40
N ASP A 138 31.71 22.59 -3.35
CA ASP A 138 32.95 22.54 -4.12
C ASP A 138 33.29 23.83 -4.89
N ASP A 139 32.27 24.65 -5.18
CA ASP A 139 32.42 25.93 -5.88
C ASP A 139 32.43 27.17 -4.96
N ASP A 140 32.35 26.98 -3.63
CA ASP A 140 32.31 28.01 -2.59
C ASP A 140 31.06 28.94 -2.62
N HIS A 141 30.02 28.61 -3.37
CA HIS A 141 28.84 29.45 -3.54
C HIS A 141 27.60 28.99 -2.77
N SER A 142 27.68 27.86 -2.13
CA SER A 142 26.57 27.25 -1.35
C SER A 142 27.05 26.74 -0.02
N THR A 143 26.18 26.87 0.99
CA THR A 143 26.38 26.30 2.32
C THR A 143 25.04 25.77 2.87
N TYR A 144 25.11 24.94 3.90
CA TYR A 144 23.92 24.50 4.60
C TYR A 144 24.00 24.69 6.09
N VAL A 145 22.85 24.83 6.71
CA VAL A 145 22.62 24.76 8.14
C VAL A 145 21.83 23.53 8.47
N ALA A 146 22.35 22.67 9.33
CA ALA A 146 21.70 21.46 9.81
C ALA A 146 21.04 21.74 11.16
N ILE A 147 19.76 21.39 11.30
CA ILE A 147 18.95 21.68 12.47
C ILE A 147 18.36 20.40 13.01
N THR A 148 18.51 20.16 14.30
CA THR A 148 17.85 19.10 15.05
C THR A 148 16.66 19.70 15.80
N LEU A 149 15.48 19.12 15.65
CA LEU A 149 14.25 19.54 16.31
C LEU A 149 14.01 18.71 17.59
N ASN A 150 13.28 19.28 18.56
CA ASN A 150 13.04 18.62 19.84
C ASN A 150 11.72 17.82 19.90
N GLY A 151 11.04 17.61 18.78
CA GLY A 151 9.80 16.84 18.71
C GLY A 151 10.01 15.35 19.05
N GLU A 152 9.11 14.79 19.87
CA GLU A 152 9.19 13.40 20.33
C GLU A 152 8.99 12.36 19.21
N ASP A 153 8.31 12.74 18.12
CA ASP A 153 8.04 11.88 16.97
C ASP A 153 8.10 12.67 15.64
N ASP A 154 8.09 11.96 14.52
CA ASP A 154 8.18 12.56 13.18
C ASP A 154 7.05 13.55 12.88
N ALA A 155 5.84 13.28 13.39
CA ALA A 155 4.70 14.18 13.19
C ALA A 155 4.88 15.50 13.97
N ALA A 156 5.38 15.43 15.21
CA ALA A 156 5.71 16.60 16.01
C ALA A 156 6.84 17.42 15.36
N ARG A 157 7.87 16.75 14.84
CA ARG A 157 8.98 17.42 14.12
C ARG A 157 8.53 18.09 12.83
N ALA A 158 7.61 17.46 12.10
CA ALA A 158 7.05 18.07 10.89
C ALA A 158 6.20 19.31 11.22
N GLU A 159 5.44 19.31 12.32
CA GLU A 159 4.69 20.48 12.80
C GLU A 159 5.67 21.58 13.21
N GLN A 160 6.71 21.25 13.96
CA GLN A 160 7.78 22.20 14.34
C GLN A 160 8.51 22.77 13.12
N PHE A 161 8.78 21.94 12.11
CA PHE A 161 9.36 22.42 10.84
C PHE A 161 8.47 23.43 10.14
N GLU A 162 7.15 23.18 10.07
CA GLU A 162 6.21 24.17 9.50
C GLU A 162 6.23 25.49 10.26
N ASP A 163 6.39 25.44 11.59
CA ASP A 163 6.41 26.63 12.45
C ASP A 163 7.69 27.49 12.25
N ILE A 164 8.84 26.86 11.96
CA ILE A 164 10.12 27.58 11.73
C ILE A 164 10.43 27.83 10.25
N ARG A 165 9.68 27.23 9.30
CA ARG A 165 9.97 27.23 7.86
C ARG A 165 10.19 28.63 7.27
N ASP A 166 9.42 29.60 7.69
CA ASP A 166 9.53 30.96 7.17
C ASP A 166 10.74 31.71 7.77
N ASP A 167 11.16 31.35 8.96
CA ASP A 167 12.33 31.95 9.65
C ASP A 167 13.66 31.44 9.09
N LEU A 168 13.64 30.30 8.37
CA LEU A 168 14.81 29.71 7.68
C LEU A 168 15.23 30.45 6.42
N LYS A 169 14.50 31.48 5.98
CA LYS A 169 14.78 32.19 4.72
C LYS A 169 15.79 33.29 4.90
N ALA A 170 16.97 33.16 4.30
CA ALA A 170 17.99 34.17 4.30
C ALA A 170 17.71 35.31 3.30
N GLU A 171 17.86 36.56 3.72
CA GLU A 171 17.63 37.74 2.87
C GLU A 171 18.73 37.82 1.78
N GLY A 172 18.34 37.93 0.53
CA GLY A 172 19.25 38.04 -0.61
C GLY A 172 19.84 36.75 -1.13
N LEU A 173 19.61 35.61 -0.46
CA LEU A 173 20.06 34.27 -0.89
C LEU A 173 18.89 33.43 -1.40
N THR A 174 19.20 32.46 -2.26
CA THR A 174 18.26 31.40 -2.59
C THR A 174 18.27 30.38 -1.46
N THR A 175 17.15 30.23 -0.77
CA THR A 175 17.01 29.23 0.29
C THR A 175 16.19 28.06 -0.21
N THR A 176 16.68 26.83 0.00
CA THR A 176 15.99 25.57 -0.31
C THR A 176 16.03 24.68 0.91
N LEU A 177 14.88 24.10 1.30
CA LEU A 177 14.76 23.35 2.54
C LEU A 177 14.66 21.84 2.28
N GLY A 178 15.41 21.06 3.04
CA GLY A 178 15.48 19.60 2.98
C GLY A 178 15.59 18.99 4.37
N GLY A 179 16.07 17.75 4.42
CA GLY A 179 16.13 16.96 5.65
C GLY A 179 14.85 16.14 5.88
N GLN A 180 14.88 15.31 6.90
CA GLN A 180 13.83 14.30 7.15
C GLN A 180 12.43 14.93 7.36
N ALA A 181 12.35 16.01 8.16
CA ALA A 181 11.11 16.71 8.44
C ALA A 181 10.51 17.36 7.17
N ALA A 182 11.37 17.94 6.31
CA ALA A 182 10.93 18.53 5.05
C ALA A 182 10.47 17.47 4.03
N ILE A 183 11.18 16.33 3.94
CA ILE A 183 10.77 15.19 3.10
C ILE A 183 9.39 14.69 3.54
N PHE A 184 9.17 14.59 4.85
CA PHE A 184 7.89 14.17 5.41
C PHE A 184 6.75 15.13 5.04
N ASP A 185 6.94 16.43 5.22
CA ASP A 185 5.95 17.44 4.84
C ASP A 185 5.64 17.38 3.34
N ASP A 186 6.67 17.26 2.50
CA ASP A 186 6.52 17.13 1.05
C ASP A 186 5.76 15.82 0.66
N VAL A 187 6.05 14.69 1.32
CA VAL A 187 5.33 13.41 1.10
C VAL A 187 3.86 13.54 1.50
N ASN A 188 3.57 14.14 2.65
CA ASN A 188 2.20 14.36 3.11
C ASN A 188 1.42 15.27 2.16
N THR A 189 2.02 16.39 1.79
CA THR A 189 1.43 17.36 0.87
C THR A 189 1.19 16.76 -0.51
N GLN A 190 2.17 16.02 -1.03
CA GLN A 190 2.06 15.33 -2.32
C GLN A 190 1.01 14.20 -2.25
N THR A 191 0.95 13.44 -1.16
CA THR A 191 -0.05 12.38 -0.95
C THR A 191 -1.48 12.94 -0.98
N LYS A 192 -1.71 14.08 -0.30
CA LYS A 192 -3.01 14.78 -0.34
C LYS A 192 -3.35 15.23 -1.76
N ALA A 193 -2.40 15.81 -2.48
CA ALA A 193 -2.57 16.25 -3.87
C ALA A 193 -2.84 15.07 -4.83
N ASP A 194 -2.12 13.96 -4.66
CA ASP A 194 -2.26 12.74 -5.46
C ASP A 194 -3.63 12.10 -5.27
N MET A 195 -4.14 12.07 -4.03
CA MET A 195 -5.49 11.57 -3.74
C MET A 195 -6.55 12.41 -4.46
N VAL A 196 -6.48 13.73 -4.37
CA VAL A 196 -7.41 14.65 -5.09
C VAL A 196 -7.32 14.43 -6.60
N THR A 197 -6.12 14.28 -7.13
CA THR A 197 -5.86 14.00 -8.54
C THR A 197 -6.48 12.68 -8.96
N ALA A 198 -6.21 11.60 -8.22
CA ALA A 198 -6.76 10.28 -8.49
C ALA A 198 -8.30 10.27 -8.48
N GLU A 199 -8.91 10.91 -7.49
CA GLU A 199 -10.38 11.01 -7.41
C GLU A 199 -10.98 11.86 -8.54
N THR A 200 -10.35 12.99 -8.88
CA THR A 200 -10.81 13.88 -9.94
C THR A 200 -10.88 13.19 -11.29
N TYR A 201 -9.92 12.34 -11.62
CA TYR A 201 -9.90 11.59 -12.87
C TYR A 201 -10.71 10.30 -12.80
N SER A 202 -10.61 9.54 -11.71
CA SER A 202 -11.30 8.25 -11.60
C SER A 202 -12.82 8.36 -11.54
N MET A 203 -13.36 9.30 -10.76
CA MET A 203 -14.80 9.38 -10.52
C MET A 203 -15.64 9.60 -11.79
N PRO A 204 -15.32 10.55 -12.71
CA PRO A 204 -16.05 10.69 -13.96
C PRO A 204 -15.94 9.48 -14.87
N ILE A 205 -14.73 8.87 -14.96
CA ILE A 205 -14.49 7.68 -15.79
C ILE A 205 -15.28 6.49 -15.23
N LEU A 206 -15.24 6.27 -13.91
CA LEU A 206 -16.01 5.23 -13.24
C LEU A 206 -17.51 5.42 -13.43
N LEU A 207 -18.02 6.62 -13.24
CA LEU A 207 -19.42 6.91 -13.48
C LEU A 207 -19.82 6.62 -14.94
N GLY A 208 -18.99 7.05 -15.90
CA GLY A 208 -19.19 6.77 -17.33
C GLY A 208 -19.22 5.28 -17.63
N LEU A 209 -18.23 4.52 -17.13
CA LEU A 209 -18.19 3.07 -17.29
C LEU A 209 -19.36 2.37 -16.61
N MET A 210 -19.73 2.79 -15.41
CA MET A 210 -20.90 2.26 -14.71
C MET A 210 -22.19 2.52 -15.47
N ILE A 211 -22.37 3.72 -16.07
CA ILE A 211 -23.51 3.99 -16.95
C ILE A 211 -23.52 3.05 -18.15
N ILE A 212 -22.37 2.75 -18.73
CA ILE A 212 -22.26 1.80 -19.85
C ILE A 212 -22.62 0.38 -19.39
N ILE A 213 -22.10 -0.08 -18.26
CA ILE A 213 -22.31 -1.42 -17.71
C ILE A 213 -23.76 -1.62 -17.26
N PHE A 214 -24.28 -0.72 -16.43
CA PHE A 214 -25.65 -0.82 -15.90
C PHE A 214 -26.71 -0.37 -16.89
N GLY A 215 -26.39 0.54 -17.82
CA GLY A 215 -27.34 1.14 -18.76
C GLY A 215 -28.43 2.00 -18.11
N SER A 216 -28.18 2.48 -16.89
CA SER A 216 -29.06 3.36 -16.12
C SER A 216 -28.23 4.24 -15.19
N LEU A 217 -28.54 5.54 -15.14
CA LEU A 217 -27.83 6.48 -14.28
C LEU A 217 -28.05 6.16 -12.79
N VAL A 218 -29.29 5.86 -12.40
CA VAL A 218 -29.60 5.55 -10.99
C VAL A 218 -28.87 4.29 -10.52
N ALA A 219 -28.82 3.25 -11.35
CA ALA A 219 -28.07 2.04 -10.99
C ALA A 219 -26.55 2.30 -10.92
N ALA A 220 -26.03 3.20 -11.77
CA ALA A 220 -24.62 3.55 -11.82
C ALA A 220 -24.14 4.35 -10.58
N THR A 221 -25.01 5.17 -9.99
CA THR A 221 -24.65 5.97 -8.81
C THR A 221 -24.70 5.17 -7.50
N THR A 222 -25.42 4.04 -7.44
CA THR A 222 -25.55 3.27 -6.18
C THR A 222 -24.22 2.66 -5.69
N PRO A 223 -23.31 2.10 -6.53
CA PRO A 223 -22.01 1.64 -6.09
C PRO A 223 -21.10 2.76 -5.59
N LEU A 224 -21.09 3.91 -6.26
CA LEU A 224 -20.30 5.07 -5.84
C LEU A 224 -20.68 5.55 -4.44
N LEU A 225 -21.97 5.55 -4.13
CA LEU A 225 -22.46 5.92 -2.80
C LEU A 225 -21.96 4.95 -1.72
N VAL A 226 -21.87 3.65 -2.01
CA VAL A 226 -21.28 2.67 -1.10
C VAL A 226 -19.77 2.87 -0.99
N GLY A 227 -19.09 3.28 -2.07
CA GLY A 227 -17.67 3.62 -2.07
C GLY A 227 -17.38 4.82 -1.15
N VAL A 228 -18.13 5.90 -1.27
CA VAL A 228 -18.02 7.06 -0.37
C VAL A 228 -18.27 6.64 1.09
N LEU A 229 -19.27 5.80 1.34
CA LEU A 229 -19.51 5.26 2.69
C LEU A 229 -18.32 4.45 3.22
N ALA A 230 -17.67 3.66 2.36
CA ALA A 230 -16.52 2.84 2.74
C ALA A 230 -15.30 3.71 3.11
N ILE A 231 -15.00 4.73 2.30
CA ILE A 231 -13.91 5.66 2.55
C ILE A 231 -14.17 6.44 3.85
N MET A 232 -15.32 7.08 3.96
CA MET A 232 -15.66 7.90 5.13
C MET A 232 -15.73 7.07 6.42
N GLY A 233 -16.25 5.86 6.34
CA GLY A 233 -16.26 4.94 7.48
C GLY A 233 -14.87 4.41 7.82
N GLY A 234 -14.03 4.19 6.81
CA GLY A 234 -12.61 3.87 6.97
C GLY A 234 -11.87 4.97 7.74
N PHE A 235 -12.04 6.23 7.35
CA PHE A 235 -11.44 7.38 8.03
C PHE A 235 -11.85 7.49 9.49
N ILE A 236 -13.15 7.26 9.82
CA ILE A 236 -13.62 7.25 11.20
C ILE A 236 -12.89 6.18 12.02
N ILE A 237 -12.82 4.95 11.50
CA ILE A 237 -12.22 3.82 12.23
C ILE A 237 -10.71 4.05 12.38
N THR A 238 -10.05 4.51 11.33
CA THR A 238 -8.60 4.79 11.36
C THR A 238 -8.28 5.90 12.35
N ARG A 239 -9.03 7.00 12.37
CA ARG A 239 -8.87 8.07 13.36
C ARG A 239 -9.10 7.58 14.80
N LEU A 240 -10.01 6.64 15.01
CA LEU A 240 -10.16 6.01 16.33
C LEU A 240 -8.96 5.15 16.70
N LEU A 241 -8.30 4.54 15.74
CA LEU A 241 -7.12 3.72 15.97
C LEU A 241 -5.88 4.57 16.28
N THR A 242 -5.75 5.78 15.73
CA THR A 242 -4.62 6.69 16.05
C THR A 242 -4.55 7.10 17.53
N TYR A 243 -5.62 6.92 18.31
CA TYR A 243 -5.56 7.08 19.77
C TYR A 243 -4.90 5.91 20.53
N VAL A 244 -4.60 4.82 19.84
CA VAL A 244 -4.11 3.56 20.46
C VAL A 244 -2.83 3.05 19.83
N THR A 245 -2.59 3.39 18.56
CA THR A 245 -1.43 2.93 17.78
C THR A 245 -1.13 3.92 16.67
N ASP A 246 0.12 4.01 16.30
CA ASP A 246 0.55 4.80 15.15
C ASP A 246 0.03 4.19 13.86
N VAL A 247 -0.43 5.05 12.98
CA VAL A 247 -0.98 4.65 11.69
C VAL A 247 -0.31 5.47 10.59
N SER A 248 0.35 4.79 9.67
CA SER A 248 1.04 5.44 8.55
C SER A 248 0.08 6.20 7.62
N VAL A 249 0.51 7.36 7.12
CA VAL A 249 -0.19 8.17 6.10
C VAL A 249 -0.61 7.36 4.87
N PHE A 250 0.17 6.36 4.50
CA PHE A 250 -0.14 5.48 3.36
C PHE A 250 -1.38 4.59 3.59
N ALA A 251 -1.84 4.42 4.82
CA ALA A 251 -3.09 3.73 5.12
C ALA A 251 -4.31 4.39 4.43
N ILE A 252 -4.30 5.72 4.29
CA ILE A 252 -5.37 6.47 3.62
C ILE A 252 -5.49 6.09 2.15
N ASN A 253 -4.36 5.94 1.47
CA ASN A 253 -4.33 5.52 0.06
C ASN A 253 -4.94 4.12 -0.09
N VAL A 254 -4.59 3.20 0.82
CA VAL A 254 -5.13 1.85 0.84
C VAL A 254 -6.63 1.85 1.16
N ILE A 255 -7.09 2.67 2.12
CA ILE A 255 -8.52 2.86 2.41
C ILE A 255 -9.28 3.32 1.16
N THR A 256 -8.74 4.29 0.43
CA THR A 256 -9.39 4.86 -0.75
C THR A 256 -9.40 3.86 -1.90
N ILE A 257 -8.27 3.25 -2.23
CA ILE A 257 -8.14 2.27 -3.33
C ILE A 257 -9.05 1.08 -3.08
N ILE A 258 -8.91 0.44 -1.91
CA ILE A 258 -9.63 -0.78 -1.58
C ILE A 258 -11.08 -0.48 -1.25
N GLY A 259 -11.34 0.57 -0.46
CA GLY A 259 -12.69 0.95 -0.05
C GLY A 259 -13.58 1.27 -1.25
N LEU A 260 -13.09 2.07 -2.19
CA LEU A 260 -13.81 2.39 -3.41
C LEU A 260 -13.93 1.17 -4.34
N GLY A 261 -12.83 0.50 -4.62
CA GLY A 261 -12.77 -0.62 -5.54
C GLY A 261 -13.71 -1.77 -5.14
N LEU A 262 -13.59 -2.25 -3.89
CA LEU A 262 -14.42 -3.35 -3.39
C LEU A 262 -15.88 -2.96 -3.19
N ALA A 263 -16.15 -1.72 -2.74
CA ALA A 263 -17.52 -1.25 -2.62
C ALA A 263 -18.24 -1.26 -3.97
N ILE A 264 -17.55 -0.85 -5.04
CA ILE A 264 -18.05 -0.90 -6.42
C ILE A 264 -18.32 -2.34 -6.84
N ASP A 265 -17.38 -3.24 -6.59
CA ASP A 265 -17.51 -4.65 -6.97
C ASP A 265 -18.65 -5.34 -6.23
N TYR A 266 -18.74 -5.17 -4.91
CA TYR A 266 -19.83 -5.74 -4.12
C TYR A 266 -21.18 -5.18 -4.54
N ALA A 267 -21.25 -3.87 -4.77
CA ALA A 267 -22.49 -3.24 -5.23
C ALA A 267 -22.88 -3.70 -6.64
N LEU A 268 -21.92 -3.92 -7.54
CA LEU A 268 -22.18 -4.47 -8.87
C LEU A 268 -22.91 -5.83 -8.80
N PHE A 269 -22.45 -6.73 -7.91
CA PHE A 269 -23.08 -8.02 -7.72
C PHE A 269 -24.49 -7.91 -7.13
N VAL A 270 -24.62 -7.12 -6.06
CA VAL A 270 -25.90 -6.96 -5.36
C VAL A 270 -26.95 -6.32 -6.28
N VAL A 271 -26.59 -5.24 -7.00
CA VAL A 271 -27.50 -4.53 -7.91
C VAL A 271 -27.91 -5.41 -9.09
N ASN A 272 -26.96 -6.13 -9.72
CA ASN A 272 -27.29 -7.03 -10.84
C ASN A 272 -28.23 -8.16 -10.39
N ARG A 273 -27.96 -8.78 -9.24
CA ARG A 273 -28.82 -9.84 -8.70
C ARG A 273 -30.21 -9.32 -8.34
N PHE A 274 -30.30 -8.16 -7.72
CA PHE A 274 -31.58 -7.52 -7.40
C PHE A 274 -32.42 -7.23 -8.64
N ARG A 275 -31.78 -6.76 -9.73
CA ARG A 275 -32.45 -6.53 -11.02
C ARG A 275 -32.92 -7.82 -11.65
N GLU A 276 -32.12 -8.89 -11.59
CA GLU A 276 -32.52 -10.22 -12.07
C GLU A 276 -33.77 -10.73 -11.35
N GLU A 277 -33.83 -10.57 -10.02
CA GLU A 277 -35.00 -10.98 -9.24
C GLU A 277 -36.25 -10.15 -9.56
N LEU A 278 -36.10 -8.84 -9.79
CA LEU A 278 -37.19 -7.99 -10.23
C LEU A 278 -37.69 -8.37 -11.65
N ASP A 279 -36.78 -8.68 -12.58
CA ASP A 279 -37.11 -9.10 -13.94
C ASP A 279 -37.79 -10.48 -13.96
N ASN A 280 -37.54 -11.32 -12.95
CA ASN A 280 -38.22 -12.58 -12.70
C ASN A 280 -39.62 -12.41 -12.04
N GLY A 281 -40.08 -11.15 -11.85
CA GLY A 281 -41.42 -10.83 -11.34
C GLY A 281 -41.56 -10.85 -9.83
N GLN A 282 -40.45 -10.91 -9.07
CA GLN A 282 -40.50 -10.87 -7.61
C GLN A 282 -40.93 -9.48 -7.08
N THR A 283 -41.59 -9.46 -5.91
CA THR A 283 -41.86 -8.20 -5.23
C THR A 283 -40.53 -7.56 -4.75
N LYS A 284 -40.50 -6.23 -4.54
CA LYS A 284 -39.30 -5.53 -4.02
C LYS A 284 -38.73 -6.18 -2.76
N LYS A 285 -39.60 -6.61 -1.85
CA LYS A 285 -39.22 -7.25 -0.58
C LYS A 285 -38.61 -8.62 -0.80
N ASP A 286 -39.22 -9.41 -1.67
CA ASP A 286 -38.73 -10.76 -1.98
C ASP A 286 -37.47 -10.70 -2.81
N ALA A 287 -37.37 -9.76 -3.75
CA ALA A 287 -36.15 -9.52 -4.54
C ALA A 287 -34.96 -9.19 -3.63
N VAL A 288 -35.10 -8.27 -2.64
CA VAL A 288 -34.03 -7.98 -1.66
C VAL A 288 -33.71 -9.22 -0.83
N SER A 289 -34.72 -9.95 -0.35
CA SER A 289 -34.52 -11.14 0.48
C SER A 289 -33.73 -12.23 -0.26
N ARG A 290 -34.06 -12.49 -1.54
CA ARG A 290 -33.36 -13.47 -2.40
C ARG A 290 -31.97 -12.99 -2.78
N THR A 291 -31.81 -11.72 -3.09
CA THR A 291 -30.50 -11.10 -3.36
C THR A 291 -29.55 -11.28 -2.18
N MET A 292 -30.03 -11.03 -0.96
CA MET A 292 -29.19 -11.23 0.24
C MET A 292 -28.90 -12.72 0.48
N ALA A 293 -29.82 -13.61 0.19
CA ALA A 293 -29.59 -15.06 0.33
C ALA A 293 -28.52 -15.60 -0.62
N THR A 294 -28.29 -14.95 -1.76
CA THR A 294 -27.32 -15.35 -2.80
C THR A 294 -26.11 -14.39 -2.83
N ALA A 295 -26.24 -13.21 -3.46
CA ALA A 295 -25.15 -12.24 -3.61
C ALA A 295 -24.64 -11.73 -2.26
N GLY A 296 -25.51 -11.49 -1.28
CA GLY A 296 -25.11 -11.03 0.05
C GLY A 296 -24.18 -12.01 0.78
N ARG A 297 -24.43 -13.30 0.61
CA ARG A 297 -23.55 -14.34 1.16
C ARG A 297 -22.18 -14.34 0.49
N THR A 298 -22.12 -14.20 -0.83
CA THR A 298 -20.86 -14.13 -1.57
C THR A 298 -20.05 -12.91 -1.11
N VAL A 299 -20.68 -11.73 -0.99
CA VAL A 299 -20.05 -10.51 -0.48
C VAL A 299 -19.48 -10.70 0.93
N MET A 300 -20.20 -11.39 1.83
CA MET A 300 -19.69 -11.65 3.17
C MET A 300 -18.44 -12.54 3.16
N VAL A 301 -18.48 -13.65 2.40
CA VAL A 301 -17.33 -14.57 2.32
C VAL A 301 -16.13 -13.85 1.71
N SER A 302 -16.33 -13.10 0.65
CA SER A 302 -15.34 -12.29 -0.03
C SER A 302 -14.71 -11.24 0.89
N GLY A 303 -15.53 -10.40 1.51
CA GLY A 303 -15.03 -9.38 2.43
C GLY A 303 -14.24 -9.97 3.61
N LEU A 304 -14.71 -11.10 4.14
CA LEU A 304 -14.01 -11.80 5.22
C LEU A 304 -12.66 -12.38 4.74
N THR A 305 -12.60 -12.89 3.51
CA THR A 305 -11.33 -13.37 2.93
C THR A 305 -10.29 -12.26 2.86
N ILE A 306 -10.68 -11.08 2.38
CA ILE A 306 -9.76 -9.93 2.25
C ILE A 306 -9.34 -9.41 3.63
N ILE A 307 -10.28 -9.28 4.57
CA ILE A 307 -9.97 -8.87 5.95
C ILE A 307 -8.96 -9.84 6.59
N LEU A 308 -9.20 -11.15 6.46
CA LEU A 308 -8.28 -12.15 7.00
C LEU A 308 -6.94 -12.17 6.25
N SER A 309 -6.91 -11.91 4.94
CA SER A 309 -5.65 -11.77 4.22
C SER A 309 -4.85 -10.58 4.73
N LEU A 310 -5.47 -9.39 4.86
CA LEU A 310 -4.83 -8.19 5.39
C LEU A 310 -4.34 -8.36 6.83
N ALA A 311 -5.05 -9.13 7.65
CA ALA A 311 -4.58 -9.46 8.99
C ALA A 311 -3.25 -10.22 9.00
N GLY A 312 -2.83 -10.83 7.90
CA GLY A 312 -1.52 -11.45 7.75
C GLY A 312 -0.35 -10.45 7.84
N LEU A 313 -0.58 -9.17 7.50
CA LEU A 313 0.44 -8.12 7.65
C LEU A 313 0.78 -7.84 9.12
N LEU A 314 -0.13 -8.14 10.05
CA LEU A 314 0.12 -7.98 11.50
C LEU A 314 1.14 -8.98 12.06
N LEU A 315 1.63 -9.92 11.24
CA LEU A 315 2.72 -10.84 11.63
C LEU A 315 4.09 -10.14 11.64
N PHE A 316 4.24 -9.04 10.93
CA PHE A 316 5.49 -8.29 10.83
C PHE A 316 5.55 -7.22 11.91
N PRO A 317 6.70 -6.94 12.52
CA PRO A 317 6.86 -5.92 13.55
C PRO A 317 7.11 -4.53 12.94
N LEU A 318 6.48 -4.22 11.82
CA LEU A 318 6.64 -2.97 11.08
C LEU A 318 5.38 -2.12 11.24
N PRO A 319 5.44 -0.97 11.92
CA PRO A 319 4.28 -0.08 12.14
C PRO A 319 3.58 0.32 10.84
N PHE A 320 4.33 0.56 9.77
CA PHE A 320 3.82 0.80 8.43
C PHE A 320 2.82 -0.29 7.96
N LEU A 321 3.20 -1.57 8.09
CA LEU A 321 2.33 -2.68 7.68
C LEU A 321 1.12 -2.83 8.60
N HIS A 322 1.26 -2.54 9.89
CA HIS A 322 0.15 -2.53 10.84
C HIS A 322 -0.88 -1.44 10.49
N GLY A 323 -0.42 -0.21 10.25
CA GLY A 323 -1.28 0.92 9.87
C GLY A 323 -2.10 0.62 8.61
N ILE A 324 -1.43 0.10 7.58
CA ILE A 324 -2.07 -0.31 6.33
C ILE A 324 -3.06 -1.47 6.54
N ALA A 325 -2.70 -2.47 7.35
CA ALA A 325 -3.58 -3.60 7.66
C ALA A 325 -4.86 -3.12 8.34
N TYR A 326 -4.75 -2.28 9.36
CA TYR A 326 -5.91 -1.73 10.07
C TYR A 326 -6.78 -0.86 9.17
N GLY A 327 -6.19 0.07 8.42
CA GLY A 327 -6.91 0.93 7.48
C GLY A 327 -7.64 0.12 6.39
N GLY A 328 -6.92 -0.82 5.77
CA GLY A 328 -7.49 -1.71 4.76
C GLY A 328 -8.61 -2.60 5.30
N MET A 329 -8.41 -3.24 6.46
CA MET A 329 -9.45 -4.04 7.12
C MET A 329 -10.68 -3.21 7.45
N ALA A 330 -10.50 -1.98 7.95
CA ALA A 330 -11.59 -1.06 8.24
C ALA A 330 -12.39 -0.71 6.98
N ALA A 331 -11.71 -0.33 5.90
CA ALA A 331 -12.35 0.00 4.62
C ALA A 331 -13.15 -1.18 4.06
N VAL A 332 -12.56 -2.39 4.06
CA VAL A 332 -13.22 -3.62 3.59
C VAL A 332 -14.43 -3.96 4.47
N ALA A 333 -14.31 -3.85 5.80
CA ALA A 333 -15.42 -4.11 6.71
C ALA A 333 -16.58 -3.15 6.47
N VAL A 334 -16.31 -1.85 6.31
CA VAL A 334 -17.35 -0.86 6.01
C VAL A 334 -17.95 -1.06 4.62
N ALA A 335 -17.14 -1.35 3.59
CA ALA A 335 -17.62 -1.67 2.25
C ALA A 335 -18.56 -2.90 2.25
N MET A 336 -18.14 -3.97 2.94
CA MET A 336 -18.94 -5.19 3.11
C MET A 336 -20.26 -4.90 3.86
N LEU A 337 -20.19 -4.25 5.01
CA LEU A 337 -21.38 -3.89 5.80
C LEU A 337 -22.30 -2.94 5.05
N GLY A 338 -21.78 -1.94 4.34
CA GLY A 338 -22.52 -1.03 3.49
C GLY A 338 -23.26 -1.77 2.36
N SER A 339 -22.58 -2.72 1.71
CA SER A 339 -23.17 -3.56 0.66
C SER A 339 -24.20 -4.57 1.18
N LEU A 340 -24.12 -4.98 2.44
CA LEU A 340 -25.08 -5.89 3.08
C LEU A 340 -26.23 -5.18 3.82
N THR A 341 -26.14 -3.88 4.04
CA THR A 341 -27.14 -3.11 4.81
C THR A 341 -27.66 -1.90 4.06
N VAL A 342 -26.80 -0.89 3.80
CA VAL A 342 -27.20 0.40 3.21
C VAL A 342 -27.65 0.22 1.78
N LEU A 343 -26.92 -0.54 0.97
CA LEU A 343 -27.28 -0.77 -0.43
C LEU A 343 -28.60 -1.52 -0.58
N PRO A 344 -28.87 -2.65 0.09
CA PRO A 344 -30.18 -3.32 0.01
C PRO A 344 -31.32 -2.46 0.55
N ALA A 345 -31.09 -1.63 1.57
CA ALA A 345 -32.07 -0.66 2.05
C ALA A 345 -32.42 0.39 0.98
N LEU A 346 -31.40 0.91 0.28
CA LEU A 346 -31.56 1.83 -0.84
C LEU A 346 -32.32 1.17 -2.00
N LEU A 347 -31.97 -0.06 -2.38
CA LEU A 347 -32.66 -0.82 -3.42
C LEU A 347 -34.11 -1.13 -3.05
N ALA A 348 -34.42 -1.38 -1.77
CA ALA A 348 -35.79 -1.55 -1.30
C ALA A 348 -36.65 -0.29 -1.47
N VAL A 349 -36.04 0.89 -1.32
CA VAL A 349 -36.71 2.19 -1.58
C VAL A 349 -36.89 2.43 -3.08
N LEU A 350 -35.82 2.27 -3.85
CA LEU A 350 -35.83 2.51 -5.30
C LEU A 350 -36.74 1.52 -6.04
N GLY A 351 -36.64 0.23 -5.75
CA GLY A 351 -37.37 -0.81 -6.48
C GLY A 351 -37.13 -0.71 -7.97
N HIS A 352 -38.17 -0.71 -8.80
CA HIS A 352 -38.08 -0.56 -10.26
C HIS A 352 -37.46 0.79 -10.72
N ARG A 353 -37.36 1.78 -9.84
CA ARG A 353 -36.71 3.07 -10.16
C ARG A 353 -35.17 2.93 -10.25
N VAL A 354 -34.60 1.81 -9.83
CA VAL A 354 -33.17 1.50 -10.06
C VAL A 354 -32.82 1.58 -11.55
N ASP A 355 -33.78 1.31 -12.43
CA ASP A 355 -33.65 1.42 -13.88
C ASP A 355 -34.15 2.78 -14.44
N ALA A 356 -34.34 3.81 -13.62
CA ALA A 356 -34.71 5.14 -14.10
C ALA A 356 -33.56 5.81 -14.86
N VAL A 357 -33.86 6.71 -15.77
CA VAL A 357 -32.91 7.37 -16.67
C VAL A 357 -32.08 6.31 -17.45
N ARG A 358 -32.83 5.45 -18.18
CA ARG A 358 -32.23 4.41 -19.04
C ARG A 358 -31.55 5.02 -20.26
N MET A 359 -30.41 4.46 -20.59
CA MET A 359 -29.67 4.82 -21.80
C MET A 359 -30.30 4.22 -23.08
N PRO A 360 -30.19 4.93 -24.23
CA PRO A 360 -30.88 4.52 -25.48
C PRO A 360 -30.49 3.14 -26.01
N TRP A 361 -29.26 2.67 -25.73
CA TRP A 361 -28.76 1.38 -26.19
C TRP A 361 -29.36 0.18 -25.44
N ARG A 362 -30.00 0.40 -24.29
CA ARG A 362 -30.63 -0.66 -23.50
C ARG A 362 -32.13 -0.75 -23.83
N ARG A 363 -32.46 -1.42 -24.94
CA ARG A 363 -33.85 -1.65 -25.35
C ARG A 363 -34.55 -2.64 -24.42
N LYS A 364 -35.82 -2.33 -24.02
CA LYS A 364 -36.72 -3.26 -23.32
C LYS A 364 -36.92 -4.51 -24.19
N GLY A 365 -36.70 -5.70 -23.64
CA GLY A 365 -37.33 -6.90 -24.15
C GLY A 365 -36.48 -7.93 -24.90
N LYS A 366 -35.14 -7.82 -24.98
CA LYS A 366 -34.37 -8.99 -25.35
C LYS A 366 -33.87 -9.72 -24.10
N LYS A 367 -34.61 -10.77 -23.67
CA LYS A 367 -34.02 -11.84 -22.85
C LYS A 367 -32.84 -12.40 -23.65
N VAL A 368 -31.64 -11.97 -23.30
CA VAL A 368 -30.42 -12.57 -23.90
C VAL A 368 -30.13 -13.84 -23.11
N THR A 369 -30.97 -14.83 -23.32
CA THR A 369 -30.62 -16.23 -23.15
C THR A 369 -29.78 -16.63 -24.35
N LYS A 370 -28.62 -15.99 -24.55
CA LYS A 370 -27.62 -16.56 -25.45
C LYS A 370 -26.89 -17.65 -24.67
N GLU A 371 -27.42 -18.88 -24.78
CA GLU A 371 -26.71 -20.09 -24.34
C GLU A 371 -25.30 -20.22 -24.97
N ARG A 372 -25.03 -19.47 -26.05
CA ARG A 372 -23.76 -19.43 -26.77
C ARG A 372 -23.31 -17.98 -26.99
N GLY A 373 -22.62 -17.39 -26.00
CA GLY A 373 -21.97 -16.07 -26.08
C GLY A 373 -20.47 -16.16 -26.36
N VAL A 374 -19.78 -15.04 -26.29
CA VAL A 374 -18.32 -14.94 -26.49
C VAL A 374 -17.58 -15.80 -25.46
N TRP A 375 -17.99 -15.75 -24.21
CA TRP A 375 -17.36 -16.49 -23.11
C TRP A 375 -17.50 -18.01 -23.25
N SER A 376 -18.65 -18.49 -23.71
CA SER A 376 -18.87 -19.90 -24.04
C SER A 376 -18.01 -20.37 -25.23
N LYS A 377 -17.73 -19.49 -26.21
CA LYS A 377 -16.82 -19.79 -27.32
C LYS A 377 -15.38 -19.92 -26.87
N ILE A 378 -14.91 -18.94 -26.05
CA ILE A 378 -13.57 -18.96 -25.48
C ILE A 378 -13.40 -20.20 -24.59
N GLY A 379 -14.30 -20.44 -23.65
CA GLY A 379 -14.28 -21.61 -22.78
C GLY A 379 -14.34 -22.92 -23.59
N GLY A 380 -15.13 -22.97 -24.64
CA GLY A 380 -15.20 -24.14 -25.53
C GLY A 380 -13.90 -24.42 -26.30
N SER A 381 -13.15 -23.38 -26.68
CA SER A 381 -11.82 -23.53 -27.28
C SER A 381 -10.81 -24.06 -26.26
N VAL A 382 -10.81 -23.49 -25.06
CA VAL A 382 -9.95 -23.91 -23.94
C VAL A 382 -10.21 -25.36 -23.54
N MET A 383 -11.47 -25.73 -23.39
CA MET A 383 -11.89 -27.09 -22.98
C MET A 383 -11.54 -28.16 -24.03
N ARG A 384 -11.38 -27.79 -25.31
CA ARG A 384 -10.96 -28.72 -26.37
C ARG A 384 -9.46 -29.00 -26.37
N ARG A 385 -8.62 -28.02 -25.97
CA ARG A 385 -7.16 -28.14 -26.02
C ARG A 385 -6.53 -27.62 -24.70
N PRO A 386 -6.91 -28.18 -23.54
CA PRO A 386 -6.54 -27.60 -22.23
C PRO A 386 -5.03 -27.54 -22.01
N ALA A 387 -4.27 -28.57 -22.39
CA ALA A 387 -2.82 -28.59 -22.22
C ALA A 387 -2.11 -27.46 -22.99
N LEU A 388 -2.58 -27.18 -24.23
CA LEU A 388 -2.00 -26.07 -25.02
C LEU A 388 -2.21 -24.72 -24.35
N TYR A 389 -3.40 -24.47 -23.80
CA TYR A 389 -3.70 -23.24 -23.09
C TYR A 389 -2.92 -23.13 -21.77
N ILE A 390 -2.76 -24.23 -21.01
CA ILE A 390 -1.97 -24.23 -19.78
C ILE A 390 -0.50 -23.89 -20.09
N ILE A 391 0.10 -24.60 -21.05
CA ILE A 391 1.50 -24.38 -21.43
C ILE A 391 1.69 -22.95 -21.95
N GLY A 392 0.82 -22.48 -22.84
CA GLY A 392 0.91 -21.14 -23.41
C GLY A 392 0.76 -20.02 -22.36
N VAL A 393 -0.21 -20.14 -21.44
CA VAL A 393 -0.41 -19.17 -20.37
C VAL A 393 0.76 -19.21 -19.39
N LEU A 394 1.20 -20.38 -18.95
CA LEU A 394 2.34 -20.50 -18.04
C LEU A 394 3.63 -19.96 -18.68
N ALA A 395 3.85 -20.16 -19.97
CA ALA A 395 4.99 -19.57 -20.67
C ALA A 395 4.94 -18.04 -20.68
N ILE A 396 3.76 -17.45 -20.95
CA ILE A 396 3.58 -15.99 -20.88
C ILE A 396 3.85 -15.48 -19.45
N LEU A 397 3.28 -16.13 -18.43
CA LEU A 397 3.45 -15.73 -17.04
C LEU A 397 4.92 -15.89 -16.59
N ALA A 398 5.62 -16.93 -17.06
CA ALA A 398 7.04 -17.12 -16.77
C ALA A 398 7.92 -16.01 -17.38
N VAL A 399 7.61 -15.61 -18.63
CA VAL A 399 8.31 -14.46 -19.26
C VAL A 399 8.06 -13.16 -18.50
N LEU A 400 6.81 -12.91 -18.10
CA LEU A 400 6.49 -11.73 -17.31
C LEU A 400 7.13 -11.75 -15.92
N ALA A 401 7.30 -12.93 -15.33
CA ALA A 401 7.92 -13.09 -14.02
C ALA A 401 9.47 -13.04 -14.07
N SER A 402 10.09 -13.23 -15.24
CA SER A 402 11.55 -13.37 -15.33
C SER A 402 12.35 -12.17 -14.79
N PRO A 403 11.94 -10.88 -14.92
CA PRO A 403 12.68 -9.78 -14.35
C PRO A 403 12.76 -9.84 -12.81
N PHE A 404 11.76 -10.44 -12.15
CA PHE A 404 11.77 -10.58 -10.68
C PHE A 404 12.95 -11.41 -10.14
N LEU A 405 13.59 -12.21 -10.97
CA LEU A 405 14.81 -12.94 -10.59
C LEU A 405 16.01 -12.02 -10.33
N ASN A 406 15.95 -10.78 -10.83
CA ASN A 406 16.97 -9.75 -10.64
C ASN A 406 16.47 -8.62 -9.71
N ALA A 407 15.45 -8.89 -8.89
CA ALA A 407 14.94 -7.90 -7.96
C ALA A 407 16.03 -7.51 -6.94
N ALA A 408 16.29 -6.21 -6.84
CA ALA A 408 17.09 -5.61 -5.79
C ALA A 408 16.15 -4.90 -4.80
N PHE A 409 16.42 -5.05 -3.52
CA PHE A 409 15.60 -4.51 -2.46
C PHE A 409 16.36 -3.41 -1.71
N GLY A 410 15.66 -2.33 -1.38
CA GLY A 410 16.16 -1.20 -0.64
C GLY A 410 15.00 -0.45 0.04
N THR A 411 15.31 0.66 0.67
CA THR A 411 14.31 1.51 1.32
C THR A 411 13.84 2.64 0.39
N VAL A 412 12.88 3.40 0.89
CA VAL A 412 12.40 4.61 0.24
C VAL A 412 13.45 5.72 0.38
N ASP A 413 13.85 6.30 -0.73
CA ASP A 413 14.74 7.45 -0.82
C ASP A 413 13.98 8.71 -1.31
N GLU A 414 14.66 9.84 -1.44
CA GLU A 414 14.10 11.09 -1.93
C GLU A 414 13.51 10.98 -3.36
N LYS A 415 13.92 9.96 -4.13
CA LYS A 415 13.39 9.70 -5.49
C LYS A 415 11.94 9.21 -5.49
N VAL A 416 11.38 8.92 -4.30
CA VAL A 416 9.94 8.66 -4.14
C VAL A 416 9.12 9.90 -4.51
N LEU A 417 9.66 11.09 -4.27
CA LEU A 417 9.07 12.38 -4.61
C LEU A 417 9.30 12.76 -6.07
N PRO A 418 8.44 13.59 -6.68
CA PRO A 418 8.65 14.13 -8.01
C PRO A 418 9.98 14.89 -8.10
N SER A 419 10.61 14.85 -9.28
CA SER A 419 11.78 15.69 -9.54
C SER A 419 11.42 17.17 -9.43
N GLY A 420 12.25 17.95 -8.73
CA GLY A 420 12.03 19.38 -8.48
C GLY A 420 11.19 19.68 -7.24
N THR A 421 10.84 18.69 -6.42
CA THR A 421 10.38 18.92 -5.04
C THR A 421 11.53 19.52 -4.24
N GLU A 422 11.22 20.42 -3.31
CA GLU A 422 12.20 21.21 -2.57
C GLU A 422 13.18 20.32 -1.80
N SER A 423 12.66 19.44 -0.95
CA SER A 423 13.48 18.52 -0.14
C SER A 423 14.35 17.59 -0.98
N ARG A 424 13.82 17.05 -2.07
CA ARG A 424 14.58 16.22 -3.02
C ARG A 424 15.69 17.00 -3.69
N THR A 425 15.46 18.27 -4.06
CA THR A 425 16.47 19.13 -4.69
C THR A 425 17.65 19.36 -3.75
N VAL A 426 17.40 19.53 -2.44
CA VAL A 426 18.47 19.67 -1.44
C VAL A 426 19.33 18.40 -1.42
N THR A 427 18.72 17.23 -1.29
CA THR A 427 19.48 15.96 -1.27
C THR A 427 20.30 15.75 -2.54
N GLU A 428 19.70 15.96 -3.73
CA GLU A 428 20.41 15.86 -5.02
C GLU A 428 21.57 16.88 -5.15
N THR A 429 21.41 18.08 -4.57
CA THR A 429 22.47 19.11 -4.53
C THR A 429 23.60 18.73 -3.57
N MET A 430 23.23 18.25 -2.36
CA MET A 430 24.20 17.77 -1.36
C MET A 430 25.06 16.65 -1.91
N GLU A 431 24.45 15.65 -2.55
CA GLU A 431 25.17 14.52 -3.16
C GLU A 431 26.13 14.92 -4.28
N LYS A 432 25.79 16.00 -5.01
CA LYS A 432 26.53 16.35 -6.21
C LYS A 432 27.60 17.42 -5.99
N ASP A 433 27.27 18.45 -5.20
CA ASP A 433 28.00 19.71 -5.14
C ASP A 433 28.73 19.93 -3.80
N PHE A 434 28.61 18.99 -2.84
CA PHE A 434 29.29 19.07 -1.55
C PHE A 434 30.36 17.98 -1.37
N PRO A 435 31.45 18.26 -0.64
CA PRO A 435 32.48 17.28 -0.32
C PRO A 435 31.85 16.07 0.36
N ASN A 436 32.26 14.87 -0.06
CA ASN A 436 31.78 13.60 0.50
C ASN A 436 30.25 13.37 0.40
N GLY A 437 29.52 14.15 -0.39
CA GLY A 437 28.07 14.04 -0.53
C GLY A 437 27.57 12.71 -1.11
N LYS A 438 28.47 11.90 -1.68
CA LYS A 438 28.17 10.54 -2.20
C LYS A 438 28.54 9.43 -1.23
N ASP A 439 29.33 9.75 -0.19
CA ASP A 439 29.83 8.76 0.74
C ASP A 439 28.69 8.33 1.68
N GLY A 440 28.59 7.02 1.88
CA GLY A 440 27.67 6.47 2.87
C GLY A 440 28.21 6.72 4.29
N THR A 441 27.31 6.83 5.23
CA THR A 441 27.65 6.95 6.65
C THR A 441 26.98 5.86 7.47
N LEU A 442 27.71 5.33 8.46
CA LEU A 442 27.22 4.45 9.52
C LEU A 442 27.57 5.10 10.86
N THR A 443 26.74 4.90 11.86
CA THR A 443 27.01 5.34 13.23
C THR A 443 27.22 4.12 14.13
N ILE A 444 28.30 4.15 14.90
CA ILE A 444 28.65 3.10 15.85
C ILE A 444 28.53 3.69 17.26
N PHE A 445 27.81 3.00 18.12
CA PHE A 445 27.83 3.23 19.54
C PHE A 445 28.73 2.21 20.22
N VAL A 446 29.73 2.71 20.93
CA VAL A 446 30.66 1.89 21.70
C VAL A 446 30.42 2.15 23.18
N ASP A 447 29.94 1.15 23.92
CA ASP A 447 29.75 1.21 25.36
C ASP A 447 30.83 0.39 26.07
N GLY A 448 31.48 0.99 27.09
CA GLY A 448 32.51 0.37 27.90
C GLY A 448 33.91 0.35 27.29
N GLY A 449 34.92 0.24 28.14
CA GLY A 449 36.32 -0.03 27.75
C GLY A 449 37.30 1.15 27.82
N GLY A 450 36.87 2.39 27.94
CA GLY A 450 37.72 3.58 28.06
C GLY A 450 38.60 3.86 26.82
N ASP A 451 39.45 4.89 26.88
CA ASP A 451 40.21 5.45 25.75
C ASP A 451 41.02 4.43 24.93
N VAL A 452 41.62 3.41 25.57
CA VAL A 452 42.45 2.41 24.88
C VAL A 452 41.59 1.48 24.02
N SER A 453 40.44 1.13 24.50
CA SER A 453 39.47 0.27 23.81
C SER A 453 38.85 0.97 22.63
N LEU A 454 38.51 2.26 22.79
CA LEU A 454 38.01 3.09 21.72
C LEU A 454 39.01 3.22 20.57
N ALA A 455 40.28 3.51 20.87
CA ALA A 455 41.34 3.61 19.87
C ALA A 455 41.51 2.30 19.08
N GLN A 456 41.39 1.16 19.76
CA GLN A 456 41.47 -0.14 19.09
C GLN A 456 40.23 -0.39 18.20
N THR A 457 39.03 -0.05 18.66
CA THR A 457 37.82 -0.17 17.83
C THR A 457 37.91 0.70 16.57
N ILE A 458 38.45 1.92 16.70
CA ILE A 458 38.68 2.80 15.54
C ILE A 458 39.65 2.14 14.56
N GLU A 459 40.80 1.64 15.04
CA GLU A 459 41.80 0.95 14.18
C GLU A 459 41.20 -0.30 13.50
N ASP A 460 40.46 -1.12 14.25
CA ASP A 460 39.82 -2.33 13.72
C ASP A 460 38.74 -2.01 12.64
N VAL A 461 38.04 -0.89 12.78
CA VAL A 461 37.02 -0.44 11.79
C VAL A 461 37.70 0.21 10.58
N GLU A 462 38.76 1.01 10.78
CA GLU A 462 39.51 1.63 9.68
C GLU A 462 40.22 0.59 8.79
N ASP A 463 40.56 -0.59 9.34
CA ASP A 463 41.16 -1.70 8.58
C ASP A 463 40.13 -2.48 7.69
N LEU A 464 38.83 -2.19 7.80
CA LEU A 464 37.80 -2.83 6.98
C LEU A 464 37.79 -2.26 5.55
N ASP A 465 37.48 -3.13 4.59
CA ASP A 465 37.31 -2.72 3.20
C ASP A 465 36.16 -1.69 3.08
N LEU A 466 36.28 -0.73 2.16
CA LEU A 466 35.34 0.38 1.90
C LEU A 466 35.37 1.52 2.93
N VAL A 467 35.92 1.35 4.12
CA VAL A 467 35.99 2.44 5.11
C VAL A 467 37.01 3.48 4.66
N GLU A 468 36.59 4.74 4.62
CA GLU A 468 37.44 5.87 4.27
C GLU A 468 37.95 6.63 5.51
N ALA A 469 37.07 6.78 6.50
CA ALA A 469 37.40 7.47 7.74
C ALA A 469 36.47 7.04 8.89
N VAL A 470 37.00 7.04 10.10
CA VAL A 470 36.24 6.89 11.35
C VAL A 470 36.46 8.15 12.19
N THR A 471 35.38 8.86 12.47
CA THR A 471 35.42 10.13 13.19
C THR A 471 34.63 10.02 14.51
N PRO A 472 35.23 10.25 15.67
CA PRO A 472 34.48 10.38 16.91
C PRO A 472 33.57 11.63 16.85
N LEU A 473 32.25 11.46 17.04
CA LEU A 473 31.31 12.56 17.12
C LEU A 473 31.20 13.08 18.55
N GLU A 474 30.92 12.17 19.48
CA GLU A 474 30.74 12.47 20.90
C GLU A 474 31.41 11.36 21.72
N SER A 475 31.93 11.69 22.89
CA SER A 475 32.51 10.72 23.82
C SER A 475 32.45 11.19 25.26
N ASN A 476 32.25 10.25 26.17
CA ASN A 476 32.39 10.44 27.61
C ASN A 476 33.39 9.40 28.19
N LEU A 477 33.44 9.23 29.51
CA LEU A 477 34.41 8.30 30.14
C LEU A 477 34.14 6.84 29.87
N ASP A 478 32.90 6.49 29.55
CA ASP A 478 32.42 5.11 29.44
C ASP A 478 31.97 4.74 28.03
N SER A 479 31.49 5.71 27.23
CA SER A 479 30.86 5.47 25.92
C SER A 479 31.34 6.49 24.87
N ALA A 480 31.22 6.09 23.58
CA ALA A 480 31.52 6.98 22.44
C ALA A 480 30.59 6.70 21.26
N VAL A 481 30.33 7.75 20.48
CA VAL A 481 29.65 7.68 19.18
C VAL A 481 30.68 7.93 18.09
N LEU A 482 30.80 7.01 17.16
CA LEU A 482 31.71 7.08 16.00
C LEU A 482 30.90 7.17 14.73
N GLN A 483 31.26 8.09 13.84
CA GLN A 483 30.77 8.10 12.47
C GLN A 483 31.77 7.40 11.56
N VAL A 484 31.31 6.42 10.82
CA VAL A 484 32.09 5.70 9.80
C VAL A 484 31.65 6.18 8.43
N ARG A 485 32.56 6.75 7.66
CA ARG A 485 32.37 7.12 6.28
C ARG A 485 32.94 6.03 5.38
N TYR A 486 32.19 5.63 4.34
CA TYR A 486 32.56 4.54 3.43
C TYR A 486 32.16 4.84 1.98
N ASP A 487 32.95 4.33 1.03
CA ASP A 487 32.75 4.52 -0.44
C ASP A 487 31.83 3.43 -1.01
N ALA A 488 30.52 3.55 -0.74
CA ALA A 488 29.49 2.72 -1.37
C ALA A 488 28.11 3.41 -1.25
N ASP A 489 27.18 3.04 -2.13
CA ASP A 489 25.77 3.41 -1.98
C ASP A 489 25.19 2.79 -0.69
N ALA A 490 24.55 3.61 0.14
CA ALA A 490 24.04 3.19 1.45
C ALA A 490 23.02 2.04 1.39
N GLN A 491 22.35 1.84 0.25
CA GLN A 491 21.41 0.73 0.05
C GLN A 491 22.07 -0.51 -0.58
N SER A 492 23.34 -0.43 -0.96
CA SER A 492 24.05 -1.51 -1.63
C SER A 492 24.25 -2.74 -0.72
N PRO A 493 24.37 -3.95 -1.29
CA PRO A 493 24.77 -5.13 -0.52
C PRO A 493 26.10 -4.94 0.21
N GLU A 494 27.05 -4.24 -0.42
CA GLU A 494 28.40 -3.99 0.10
C GLU A 494 28.35 -3.16 1.37
N ALA A 495 27.53 -2.11 1.42
CA ALA A 495 27.35 -1.30 2.63
C ALA A 495 26.68 -2.08 3.77
N ARG A 496 25.74 -2.97 3.43
CA ARG A 496 25.08 -3.84 4.42
C ARG A 496 26.02 -4.91 4.97
N ASP A 497 26.87 -5.47 4.10
CA ASP A 497 27.90 -6.43 4.52
C ASP A 497 28.91 -5.73 5.46
N LEU A 498 29.29 -4.47 5.19
CA LEU A 498 30.14 -3.68 6.08
C LEU A 498 29.51 -3.49 7.48
N ALA A 499 28.21 -3.19 7.55
CA ALA A 499 27.51 -3.08 8.84
C ALA A 499 27.55 -4.41 9.63
N ASP A 500 27.38 -5.54 8.95
CA ASP A 500 27.49 -6.87 9.57
C ASP A 500 28.95 -7.20 9.97
N GLU A 501 29.95 -6.79 9.20
CA GLU A 501 31.36 -6.96 9.54
C GLU A 501 31.76 -6.16 10.78
N ILE A 502 31.28 -4.91 10.92
CA ILE A 502 31.49 -4.09 12.13
C ILE A 502 30.87 -4.76 13.36
N LEU A 503 29.62 -5.25 13.24
CA LEU A 503 28.95 -5.98 14.33
C LEU A 503 29.64 -7.29 14.71
N ALA A 504 30.42 -7.87 13.81
CA ALA A 504 31.18 -9.10 14.03
C ALA A 504 32.57 -8.87 14.66
N LEU A 505 33.02 -7.61 14.78
CA LEU A 505 34.29 -7.28 15.46
C LEU A 505 34.24 -7.72 16.93
N GLU A 506 35.42 -8.03 17.49
CA GLU A 506 35.52 -8.36 18.92
C GLU A 506 35.17 -7.10 19.73
N PRO A 507 34.13 -7.14 20.58
CA PRO A 507 33.77 -5.95 21.36
C PRO A 507 34.89 -5.58 22.35
N PRO A 508 34.94 -4.30 22.76
CA PRO A 508 35.86 -3.87 23.80
C PRO A 508 35.77 -4.73 25.05
N THR A 509 36.89 -4.87 25.78
CA THR A 509 36.90 -5.64 27.03
C THR A 509 35.89 -5.06 28.02
N GLN A 510 34.77 -5.74 28.29
CA GLN A 510 33.63 -5.33 29.10
C GLN A 510 32.68 -4.32 28.41
N GLY A 511 32.73 -4.22 27.09
CA GLY A 511 31.88 -3.31 26.33
C GLY A 511 31.04 -4.01 25.26
N THR A 512 30.20 -3.19 24.59
CA THR A 512 29.42 -3.58 23.41
C THR A 512 29.70 -2.64 22.24
N VAL A 513 29.55 -3.16 21.04
CA VAL A 513 29.54 -2.37 19.80
C VAL A 513 28.17 -2.54 19.19
N GLU A 514 27.51 -1.43 18.97
CA GLU A 514 26.17 -1.39 18.33
C GLU A 514 26.26 -0.49 17.09
N VAL A 515 25.51 -0.82 16.06
CA VAL A 515 25.58 -0.12 14.77
C VAL A 515 24.18 0.35 14.37
N THR A 516 24.09 1.62 13.97
CA THR A 516 22.88 2.21 13.36
C THR A 516 23.23 2.93 12.06
N GLY A 517 22.22 3.44 11.39
CA GLY A 517 22.29 4.03 10.06
C GLY A 517 21.64 3.14 9.02
N MET A 518 21.43 3.69 7.81
CA MET A 518 20.62 3.05 6.76
C MET A 518 21.00 1.59 6.43
N PRO A 519 22.27 1.19 6.28
CA PRO A 519 22.62 -0.20 6.00
C PRO A 519 22.22 -1.17 7.12
N ALA A 520 22.42 -0.79 8.39
CA ALA A 520 22.06 -1.59 9.55
C ALA A 520 20.54 -1.73 9.68
N GLN A 521 19.79 -0.64 9.52
CA GLN A 521 18.33 -0.62 9.51
C GLN A 521 17.76 -1.50 8.40
N LEU A 522 18.36 -1.49 7.19
CA LEU A 522 17.98 -2.38 6.10
C LEU A 522 18.25 -3.86 6.40
N ASN A 523 19.37 -4.20 7.04
CA ASN A 523 19.66 -5.57 7.46
C ASN A 523 18.62 -6.06 8.47
N ASP A 524 18.24 -5.23 9.44
CA ASP A 524 17.20 -5.53 10.40
C ASP A 524 15.83 -5.72 9.73
N GLN A 525 15.46 -4.83 8.80
CA GLN A 525 14.22 -4.93 8.04
C GLN A 525 14.16 -6.23 7.21
N PHE A 526 15.25 -6.57 6.51
CA PHE A 526 15.30 -7.79 5.71
C PHE A 526 15.28 -9.06 6.57
N SER A 527 15.91 -9.02 7.73
CA SER A 527 15.86 -10.11 8.72
C SER A 527 14.44 -10.30 9.23
N ASP A 528 13.78 -9.22 9.66
CA ASP A 528 12.40 -9.23 10.15
C ASP A 528 11.42 -9.76 9.10
N ILE A 529 11.57 -9.33 7.85
CA ILE A 529 10.75 -9.80 6.73
C ILE A 529 11.05 -11.26 6.41
N GLY A 530 12.34 -11.62 6.30
CA GLY A 530 12.79 -12.97 5.93
C GLY A 530 12.32 -14.04 6.89
N GLU A 531 12.41 -13.79 8.20
CA GLU A 531 11.95 -14.70 9.24
C GLU A 531 10.45 -14.94 9.23
N ARG A 532 9.65 -13.93 8.88
CA ARG A 532 8.18 -13.95 8.96
C ARG A 532 7.50 -14.28 7.64
N LEU A 533 8.17 -14.09 6.51
CA LEU A 533 7.61 -14.36 5.18
C LEU A 533 7.07 -15.80 5.00
N PRO A 534 7.76 -16.88 5.46
CA PRO A 534 7.21 -18.22 5.40
C PRO A 534 5.91 -18.38 6.20
N TRP A 535 5.82 -17.71 7.36
CA TRP A 535 4.63 -17.73 8.20
C TRP A 535 3.45 -16.99 7.56
N LEU A 536 3.71 -15.86 6.90
CA LEU A 536 2.71 -15.17 6.09
C LEU A 536 2.16 -16.09 4.99
N GLY A 537 3.07 -16.75 4.25
CA GLY A 537 2.69 -17.69 3.20
C GLY A 537 1.81 -18.84 3.72
N LEU A 538 2.20 -19.44 4.86
CA LEU A 538 1.44 -20.48 5.52
C LEU A 538 0.07 -19.98 6.00
N TYR A 539 0.03 -18.81 6.61
CA TYR A 539 -1.20 -18.17 7.10
C TYR A 539 -2.19 -17.91 5.96
N VAL A 540 -1.76 -17.24 4.89
CA VAL A 540 -2.59 -16.93 3.74
C VAL A 540 -3.09 -18.20 3.04
N ALA A 541 -2.22 -19.20 2.91
CA ALA A 541 -2.59 -20.51 2.36
C ALA A 541 -3.63 -21.22 3.24
N ALA A 542 -3.46 -21.22 4.57
CA ALA A 542 -4.38 -21.84 5.51
C ALA A 542 -5.76 -21.14 5.51
N VAL A 543 -5.77 -19.80 5.53
CA VAL A 543 -7.01 -19.00 5.45
C VAL A 543 -7.76 -19.28 4.14
N THR A 544 -7.05 -19.24 3.02
CA THR A 544 -7.63 -19.51 1.71
C THR A 544 -8.18 -20.93 1.62
N LEU A 545 -7.41 -21.93 2.07
CA LEU A 545 -7.84 -23.32 2.10
C LEU A 545 -9.09 -23.49 2.95
N LEU A 546 -9.12 -22.90 4.14
CA LEU A 546 -10.27 -22.97 5.04
C LEU A 546 -11.52 -22.35 4.42
N LEU A 547 -11.42 -21.12 3.94
CA LEU A 547 -12.57 -20.36 3.43
C LEU A 547 -13.14 -20.98 2.14
N LEU A 548 -12.27 -21.34 1.19
CA LEU A 548 -12.72 -22.01 -0.04
C LEU A 548 -13.21 -23.42 0.23
N PHE A 549 -12.63 -24.13 1.20
CA PHE A 549 -13.17 -25.43 1.62
C PHE A 549 -14.58 -25.27 2.21
N LEU A 550 -14.80 -24.30 3.10
CA LEU A 550 -16.13 -24.03 3.67
C LEU A 550 -17.14 -23.59 2.60
N ALA A 551 -16.68 -22.91 1.55
CA ALA A 551 -17.54 -22.50 0.44
C ALA A 551 -17.91 -23.65 -0.50
N PHE A 552 -16.95 -24.52 -0.84
CA PHE A 552 -17.12 -25.50 -1.95
C PHE A 552 -17.01 -26.98 -1.54
N GLY A 553 -16.51 -27.28 -0.34
CA GLY A 553 -16.36 -28.67 0.13
C GLY A 553 -15.33 -29.49 -0.65
N SER A 554 -14.28 -28.83 -1.17
CA SER A 554 -13.18 -29.45 -1.92
C SER A 554 -11.84 -28.97 -1.38
N ILE A 555 -10.80 -29.82 -1.43
CA ILE A 555 -9.42 -29.45 -1.11
C ILE A 555 -8.65 -29.07 -2.38
N LEU A 556 -8.95 -29.69 -3.53
CA LEU A 556 -8.20 -29.44 -4.75
C LEU A 556 -8.47 -28.06 -5.35
N LEU A 557 -9.67 -27.52 -5.17
CA LEU A 557 -9.98 -26.17 -5.64
C LEU A 557 -9.13 -25.09 -4.93
N PRO A 558 -9.06 -25.04 -3.59
CA PRO A 558 -8.17 -24.08 -2.90
C PRO A 558 -6.70 -24.26 -3.27
N LEU A 559 -6.20 -25.49 -3.32
CA LEU A 559 -4.81 -25.75 -3.68
C LEU A 559 -4.45 -25.22 -5.06
N LYS A 560 -5.35 -25.45 -6.03
CA LYS A 560 -5.24 -24.90 -7.39
C LYS A 560 -5.25 -23.37 -7.37
N ALA A 561 -6.15 -22.75 -6.59
CA ALA A 561 -6.27 -21.32 -6.43
C ALA A 561 -4.94 -20.71 -5.92
N ILE A 562 -4.39 -21.26 -4.85
CA ILE A 562 -3.12 -20.82 -4.27
C ILE A 562 -1.99 -20.86 -5.32
N LEU A 563 -1.84 -21.97 -6.05
CA LEU A 563 -0.80 -22.11 -7.07
C LEU A 563 -0.97 -21.08 -8.21
N MET A 564 -2.21 -20.84 -8.64
CA MET A 564 -2.48 -19.86 -9.69
C MET A 564 -2.21 -18.44 -9.23
N ASN A 565 -2.54 -18.11 -7.99
CA ASN A 565 -2.26 -16.79 -7.40
C ASN A 565 -0.76 -16.54 -7.29
N ILE A 566 0.03 -17.52 -6.83
CA ILE A 566 1.50 -17.39 -6.77
C ILE A 566 2.08 -17.07 -8.15
N VAL A 567 1.67 -17.79 -9.19
CA VAL A 567 2.19 -17.54 -10.55
C VAL A 567 1.73 -16.18 -11.10
N SER A 568 0.50 -15.78 -10.83
CA SER A 568 -0.04 -14.48 -11.26
C SER A 568 0.65 -13.31 -10.57
N ILE A 569 0.87 -13.41 -9.26
CA ILE A 569 1.57 -12.39 -8.46
C ILE A 569 3.03 -12.28 -8.90
N GLY A 570 3.71 -13.43 -9.09
CA GLY A 570 5.09 -13.44 -9.59
C GLY A 570 5.24 -12.76 -10.96
N ALA A 571 4.29 -12.98 -11.87
CA ALA A 571 4.26 -12.28 -13.16
C ALA A 571 4.08 -10.77 -13.00
N SER A 572 3.25 -10.33 -12.05
CA SER A 572 3.03 -8.91 -11.76
C SER A 572 4.26 -8.25 -11.16
N PHE A 573 4.95 -8.95 -10.27
CA PHE A 573 6.21 -8.47 -9.67
C PHE A 573 7.33 -8.36 -10.69
N GLY A 574 7.44 -9.29 -11.64
CA GLY A 574 8.39 -9.15 -12.73
C GLY A 574 8.12 -7.90 -13.58
N VAL A 575 6.86 -7.55 -13.82
CA VAL A 575 6.52 -6.30 -14.52
C VAL A 575 6.87 -5.07 -13.69
N ILE A 576 6.71 -5.13 -12.36
CA ILE A 576 7.11 -4.05 -11.44
C ILE A 576 8.62 -3.83 -11.49
N VAL A 577 9.43 -4.90 -11.39
CA VAL A 577 10.88 -4.82 -11.54
C VAL A 577 11.25 -4.17 -12.87
N TRP A 578 10.67 -4.65 -13.97
CA TRP A 578 10.95 -4.15 -15.32
C TRP A 578 10.63 -2.67 -15.47
N ILE A 579 9.51 -2.19 -14.88
CA ILE A 579 9.14 -0.77 -14.99
C ILE A 579 9.90 0.08 -13.99
N PHE A 580 9.84 -0.23 -12.68
CA PHE A 580 10.25 0.69 -11.61
C PHE A 580 11.72 0.55 -11.21
N GLN A 581 12.24 -0.67 -11.17
CA GLN A 581 13.65 -0.88 -10.84
C GLN A 581 14.55 -0.65 -12.06
N GLU A 582 14.24 -1.27 -13.23
CA GLU A 582 15.02 -1.13 -14.45
C GLU A 582 14.72 0.18 -15.23
N GLY A 583 13.72 0.95 -14.80
CA GLY A 583 13.39 2.26 -15.34
C GLY A 583 12.67 2.28 -16.70
N HIS A 584 12.20 1.12 -17.18
CA HIS A 584 11.43 1.08 -18.41
C HIS A 584 10.12 1.86 -18.26
N LEU A 585 9.79 2.70 -19.21
CA LEU A 585 8.63 3.60 -19.20
C LEU A 585 8.72 4.76 -18.18
N SER A 586 9.83 5.00 -17.50
CA SER A 586 10.01 6.07 -16.51
C SER A 586 9.63 7.45 -17.07
N ASN A 587 10.09 7.79 -18.29
CA ASN A 587 9.73 9.04 -18.98
C ASN A 587 8.23 9.18 -19.26
N LEU A 588 7.51 8.07 -19.55
CA LEU A 588 6.07 8.08 -19.81
C LEU A 588 5.27 8.26 -18.52
N LEU A 589 5.76 7.66 -17.45
CA LEU A 589 5.10 7.65 -16.14
C LEU A 589 5.56 8.82 -15.24
N GLY A 590 6.60 9.56 -15.65
CA GLY A 590 7.12 10.72 -14.94
C GLY A 590 7.68 10.35 -13.55
N PHE A 591 8.68 9.48 -13.48
CA PHE A 591 9.39 9.12 -12.25
C PHE A 591 10.87 8.86 -12.51
N THR A 592 11.69 8.92 -11.47
CA THR A 592 13.11 8.55 -11.49
C THR A 592 13.24 7.14 -10.88
N PRO A 593 13.87 6.17 -11.56
CA PRO A 593 14.13 4.86 -10.99
C PRO A 593 15.14 4.96 -9.83
N SER A 594 14.84 4.34 -8.71
CA SER A 594 15.77 4.22 -7.58
C SER A 594 16.80 3.09 -7.76
N GLY A 595 16.51 2.12 -8.65
CA GLY A 595 17.30 0.89 -8.78
C GLY A 595 16.88 -0.22 -7.80
N TYR A 596 16.12 0.12 -6.77
CA TYR A 596 15.66 -0.77 -5.71
C TYR A 596 14.14 -0.79 -5.59
N LEU A 597 13.61 -1.83 -4.94
CA LEU A 597 12.20 -1.95 -4.58
C LEU A 597 12.06 -2.09 -3.07
N GLU A 598 11.19 -1.32 -2.48
CA GLU A 598 10.89 -1.42 -1.06
C GLU A 598 10.06 -2.68 -0.78
N PRO A 599 10.54 -3.62 0.07
CA PRO A 599 9.95 -4.94 0.24
C PRO A 599 8.58 -4.93 0.93
N SER A 600 8.31 -3.98 1.83
CA SER A 600 7.00 -3.88 2.52
C SER A 600 5.87 -3.57 1.55
N ASN A 601 6.15 -2.84 0.46
CA ASN A 601 5.20 -2.59 -0.62
C ASN A 601 4.83 -3.85 -1.38
N LEU A 602 5.80 -4.70 -1.65
CA LEU A 602 5.55 -5.99 -2.29
C LEU A 602 4.75 -6.90 -1.38
N LEU A 603 5.02 -6.91 -0.06
CA LEU A 603 4.22 -7.65 0.93
C LEU A 603 2.78 -7.18 0.95
N LEU A 604 2.55 -5.88 0.98
CA LEU A 604 1.21 -5.30 0.86
C LEU A 604 0.50 -5.80 -0.41
N MET A 605 1.18 -5.72 -1.55
CA MET A 605 0.63 -6.16 -2.82
C MET A 605 0.35 -7.67 -2.84
N VAL A 606 1.22 -8.52 -2.27
CA VAL A 606 0.96 -9.97 -2.15
C VAL A 606 -0.36 -10.22 -1.45
N VAL A 607 -0.54 -9.62 -0.28
CA VAL A 607 -1.73 -9.84 0.56
C VAL A 607 -2.99 -9.31 -0.11
N LEU A 608 -2.93 -8.12 -0.70
CA LEU A 608 -4.05 -7.53 -1.43
C LEU A 608 -4.46 -8.35 -2.66
N LEU A 609 -3.49 -8.71 -3.49
CA LEU A 609 -3.73 -9.47 -4.71
C LEU A 609 -4.24 -10.87 -4.41
N PHE A 610 -3.73 -11.50 -3.34
CA PHE A 610 -4.21 -12.80 -2.91
C PHE A 610 -5.68 -12.74 -2.46
N GLY A 611 -6.04 -11.71 -1.69
CA GLY A 611 -7.41 -11.47 -1.25
C GLY A 611 -8.36 -11.22 -2.43
N LEU A 612 -8.01 -10.28 -3.30
CA LEU A 612 -8.80 -9.90 -4.48
C LEU A 612 -8.94 -11.05 -5.49
N SER A 613 -7.86 -11.78 -5.75
CA SER A 613 -7.91 -12.91 -6.67
C SER A 613 -8.81 -14.02 -6.15
N THR A 614 -8.72 -14.35 -4.86
CA THR A 614 -9.58 -15.37 -4.25
C THR A 614 -11.06 -14.99 -4.32
N ASP A 615 -11.40 -13.72 -4.17
CA ASP A 615 -12.77 -13.22 -4.22
C ASP A 615 -13.46 -13.52 -5.55
N TYR A 616 -12.87 -13.12 -6.62
CA TYR A 616 -13.46 -13.39 -7.93
C TYR A 616 -13.45 -14.91 -8.29
N GLU A 617 -12.50 -15.70 -7.73
CA GLU A 617 -12.53 -17.15 -7.92
C GLU A 617 -13.74 -17.78 -7.22
N VAL A 618 -14.06 -17.34 -6.00
CA VAL A 618 -15.28 -17.74 -5.28
C VAL A 618 -16.52 -17.47 -6.14
N PHE A 619 -16.57 -16.32 -6.80
CA PHE A 619 -17.71 -15.94 -7.63
C PHE A 619 -17.89 -16.84 -8.87
N LEU A 620 -16.81 -17.15 -9.58
CA LEU A 620 -16.85 -18.07 -10.72
C LEU A 620 -17.22 -19.48 -10.27
N LEU A 621 -16.54 -19.98 -9.24
CA LEU A 621 -16.70 -21.35 -8.77
C LEU A 621 -18.07 -21.60 -8.14
N SER A 622 -18.72 -20.60 -7.52
CA SER A 622 -20.07 -20.76 -6.97
C SER A 622 -21.08 -21.08 -8.09
N ARG A 623 -20.99 -20.40 -9.24
CA ARG A 623 -21.85 -20.66 -10.40
C ARG A 623 -21.54 -21.97 -11.09
N VAL A 624 -20.26 -22.36 -11.15
CA VAL A 624 -19.86 -23.66 -11.66
C VAL A 624 -20.36 -24.78 -10.75
N ARG A 625 -20.31 -24.56 -9.41
CA ARG A 625 -20.81 -25.52 -8.42
C ARG A 625 -22.32 -25.71 -8.52
N GLU A 626 -23.10 -24.64 -8.60
CA GLU A 626 -24.54 -24.66 -8.78
C GLU A 626 -24.94 -25.52 -10.00
N GLU A 627 -24.25 -25.31 -11.12
CA GLU A 627 -24.54 -26.07 -12.36
C GLU A 627 -24.04 -27.51 -12.28
N TRP A 628 -22.92 -27.75 -11.56
CA TRP A 628 -22.43 -29.11 -11.31
C TRP A 628 -23.40 -29.90 -10.44
N ASP A 629 -23.93 -29.35 -9.39
CA ASP A 629 -24.87 -30.02 -8.49
C ASP A 629 -26.19 -30.31 -9.22
N ARG A 630 -26.55 -29.53 -10.26
CA ARG A 630 -27.73 -29.73 -11.10
C ARG A 630 -27.53 -30.78 -12.20
N THR A 631 -26.35 -30.85 -12.84
CA THR A 631 -26.14 -31.61 -14.07
C THR A 631 -25.20 -32.80 -13.93
N GLY A 632 -24.25 -32.74 -12.97
CA GLY A 632 -23.18 -33.73 -12.84
C GLY A 632 -22.15 -33.73 -13.99
N ASP A 633 -22.27 -32.80 -14.97
CA ASP A 633 -21.34 -32.63 -16.09
C ASP A 633 -20.38 -31.48 -15.85
N ASN A 634 -19.10 -31.82 -15.62
CA ASN A 634 -18.04 -30.81 -15.33
C ASN A 634 -17.84 -29.84 -16.52
N THR A 635 -17.92 -30.34 -17.77
CA THR A 635 -17.69 -29.50 -18.95
C THR A 635 -18.82 -28.48 -19.14
N ALA A 636 -20.06 -28.97 -19.06
CA ALA A 636 -21.24 -28.12 -19.16
C ALA A 636 -21.27 -27.08 -18.03
N SER A 637 -20.95 -27.50 -16.81
CA SER A 637 -20.92 -26.63 -15.63
C SER A 637 -19.92 -25.48 -15.76
N VAL A 638 -18.67 -25.75 -16.19
CA VAL A 638 -17.65 -24.75 -16.40
C VAL A 638 -18.04 -23.77 -17.52
N LEU A 639 -18.57 -24.29 -18.66
CA LEU A 639 -18.98 -23.42 -19.77
C LEU A 639 -20.16 -22.52 -19.40
N THR A 640 -21.15 -23.05 -18.68
CA THR A 640 -22.31 -22.27 -18.22
C THR A 640 -21.89 -21.26 -17.16
N GLY A 641 -21.07 -21.67 -16.19
CA GLY A 641 -20.51 -20.78 -15.18
C GLY A 641 -19.76 -19.60 -15.82
N LEU A 642 -18.84 -19.90 -16.75
CA LEU A 642 -18.05 -18.88 -17.44
C LEU A 642 -18.93 -17.94 -18.28
N GLN A 643 -19.97 -18.47 -18.97
CA GLN A 643 -20.90 -17.64 -19.75
C GLN A 643 -21.72 -16.69 -18.88
N ARG A 644 -22.13 -17.12 -17.67
CA ARG A 644 -22.93 -16.30 -16.76
C ARG A 644 -22.11 -15.29 -16.01
N THR A 645 -20.85 -15.60 -15.68
CA THR A 645 -20.01 -14.75 -14.83
C THR A 645 -18.97 -13.91 -15.59
N GLY A 646 -18.52 -14.37 -16.76
CA GLY A 646 -17.40 -13.75 -17.48
C GLY A 646 -17.61 -12.26 -17.78
N GLY A 647 -18.82 -11.86 -18.19
CA GLY A 647 -19.14 -10.46 -18.43
C GLY A 647 -19.14 -9.61 -17.16
N ILE A 648 -19.54 -10.16 -16.03
CA ILE A 648 -19.56 -9.45 -14.74
C ILE A 648 -18.13 -9.31 -14.23
N ILE A 649 -17.34 -10.39 -14.24
CA ILE A 649 -15.95 -10.40 -13.80
C ILE A 649 -15.10 -9.39 -14.60
N THR A 650 -15.23 -9.39 -15.94
CA THR A 650 -14.47 -8.44 -16.76
C THR A 650 -14.91 -7.00 -16.55
N SER A 651 -16.20 -6.74 -16.30
CA SER A 651 -16.67 -5.40 -15.97
C SER A 651 -16.14 -4.95 -14.61
N ALA A 652 -16.16 -5.82 -13.60
CA ALA A 652 -15.63 -5.55 -12.27
C ALA A 652 -14.11 -5.30 -12.32
N ALA A 653 -13.35 -6.17 -12.98
CA ALA A 653 -11.92 -5.99 -13.18
C ALA A 653 -11.58 -4.66 -13.90
N LEU A 654 -12.34 -4.29 -14.94
CA LEU A 654 -12.13 -3.03 -15.64
C LEU A 654 -12.37 -1.82 -14.72
N LEU A 655 -13.44 -1.85 -13.91
CA LEU A 655 -13.73 -0.77 -12.97
C LEU A 655 -12.63 -0.66 -11.90
N LEU A 656 -12.17 -1.79 -11.38
CA LEU A 656 -11.09 -1.81 -10.39
C LEU A 656 -9.76 -1.33 -10.99
N ILE A 657 -9.42 -1.77 -12.23
CA ILE A 657 -8.23 -1.27 -12.95
C ILE A 657 -8.27 0.25 -13.10
N VAL A 658 -9.42 0.84 -13.41
CA VAL A 658 -9.54 2.31 -13.50
C VAL A 658 -9.28 2.98 -12.15
N VAL A 659 -9.77 2.41 -11.05
CA VAL A 659 -9.48 2.93 -9.70
C VAL A 659 -8.00 2.89 -9.41
N VAL A 660 -7.35 1.74 -9.57
CA VAL A 660 -5.93 1.59 -9.19
C VAL A 660 -4.99 2.35 -10.12
N VAL A 661 -5.28 2.40 -11.44
CA VAL A 661 -4.48 3.18 -12.41
C VAL A 661 -4.55 4.68 -12.17
N SER A 662 -5.65 5.19 -11.59
CA SER A 662 -5.73 6.62 -11.29
C SER A 662 -4.66 7.08 -10.29
N PHE A 663 -4.22 6.21 -9.40
CA PHE A 663 -3.11 6.49 -8.48
C PHE A 663 -1.74 6.52 -9.19
N ALA A 664 -1.61 5.86 -10.33
CA ALA A 664 -0.41 5.97 -11.16
C ALA A 664 -0.24 7.35 -11.84
N MET A 665 -1.27 8.20 -11.80
CA MET A 665 -1.22 9.59 -12.29
C MET A 665 -0.71 10.57 -11.23
N GLY A 666 -0.54 10.14 -9.99
CA GLY A 666 0.01 10.93 -8.89
C GLY A 666 1.50 11.21 -9.05
N GLY A 667 2.10 11.96 -8.13
CA GLY A 667 3.53 12.29 -8.09
C GLY A 667 4.36 11.20 -7.42
N ILE A 668 3.84 10.60 -6.34
CA ILE A 668 4.57 9.64 -5.51
C ILE A 668 4.81 8.31 -6.24
N VAL A 669 6.08 7.91 -6.36
CA VAL A 669 6.49 6.69 -7.09
C VAL A 669 5.91 5.42 -6.46
N PHE A 670 5.85 5.34 -5.14
CA PHE A 670 5.22 4.26 -4.39
C PHE A 670 3.76 4.01 -4.82
N LEU A 671 2.97 5.07 -4.93
CA LEU A 671 1.56 4.97 -5.35
C LEU A 671 1.44 4.54 -6.82
N LYS A 672 2.34 5.03 -7.69
CA LYS A 672 2.43 4.58 -9.08
C LYS A 672 2.72 3.09 -9.18
N MET A 673 3.65 2.60 -8.36
CA MET A 673 4.04 1.18 -8.32
C MET A 673 2.87 0.29 -7.89
N ILE A 674 2.17 0.64 -6.81
CA ILE A 674 0.97 -0.07 -6.38
C ILE A 674 -0.11 -0.01 -7.46
N GLY A 675 -0.40 1.18 -8.00
CA GLY A 675 -1.44 1.38 -9.00
C GLY A 675 -1.22 0.54 -10.26
N ILE A 676 -0.02 0.60 -10.85
CA ILE A 676 0.33 -0.14 -12.06
C ILE A 676 0.46 -1.64 -11.77
N GLY A 677 1.15 -2.01 -10.70
CA GLY A 677 1.35 -3.39 -10.32
C GLY A 677 0.03 -4.12 -10.06
N MET A 678 -0.88 -3.50 -9.30
CA MET A 678 -2.22 -4.04 -9.09
C MET A 678 -3.03 -4.09 -10.39
N ALA A 679 -2.95 -3.08 -11.25
CA ALA A 679 -3.66 -3.09 -12.53
C ALA A 679 -3.20 -4.24 -13.42
N VAL A 680 -1.90 -4.48 -13.52
CA VAL A 680 -1.33 -5.62 -14.27
C VAL A 680 -1.79 -6.94 -13.65
N ALA A 681 -1.72 -7.06 -12.33
CA ALA A 681 -2.16 -8.27 -11.62
C ALA A 681 -3.64 -8.58 -11.86
N ILE A 682 -4.52 -7.58 -11.72
CA ILE A 682 -5.96 -7.73 -11.96
C ILE A 682 -6.22 -8.08 -13.43
N PHE A 683 -5.51 -7.45 -14.36
CA PHE A 683 -5.64 -7.76 -15.79
C PHE A 683 -5.21 -9.19 -16.12
N VAL A 684 -4.05 -9.62 -15.63
CA VAL A 684 -3.53 -10.99 -15.79
C VAL A 684 -4.49 -12.01 -15.18
N ASP A 685 -4.94 -11.75 -13.95
CA ASP A 685 -5.85 -12.66 -13.25
C ASP A 685 -7.20 -12.76 -13.96
N ALA A 686 -7.85 -11.65 -14.29
CA ALA A 686 -9.16 -11.63 -14.93
C ALA A 686 -9.14 -12.22 -16.36
N THR A 687 -8.01 -12.14 -17.08
CA THR A 687 -7.89 -12.60 -18.47
C THR A 687 -7.20 -13.96 -18.60
N LEU A 688 -5.89 -14.02 -18.26
CA LEU A 688 -5.09 -15.23 -18.47
C LEU A 688 -5.45 -16.34 -17.49
N VAL A 689 -5.56 -16.00 -16.21
CA VAL A 689 -5.82 -17.01 -15.19
C VAL A 689 -7.27 -17.48 -15.24
N ARG A 690 -8.24 -16.60 -15.10
CA ARG A 690 -9.65 -16.98 -14.97
C ARG A 690 -10.31 -17.45 -16.25
N MET A 691 -10.05 -16.78 -17.37
CA MET A 691 -10.72 -17.12 -18.61
C MET A 691 -10.06 -18.28 -19.35
N LEU A 692 -8.76 -18.54 -19.09
CA LEU A 692 -8.00 -19.56 -19.79
C LEU A 692 -7.49 -20.66 -18.85
N LEU A 693 -6.74 -20.33 -17.80
CA LEU A 693 -6.04 -21.30 -16.96
C LEU A 693 -7.01 -22.08 -16.06
N VAL A 694 -7.97 -21.41 -15.40
CA VAL A 694 -8.97 -22.05 -14.53
C VAL A 694 -9.84 -23.04 -15.30
N PRO A 695 -10.47 -22.70 -16.43
CA PRO A 695 -11.24 -23.67 -17.21
C PRO A 695 -10.39 -24.83 -17.74
N ALA A 696 -9.16 -24.55 -18.18
CA ALA A 696 -8.25 -25.57 -18.69
C ALA A 696 -7.88 -26.60 -17.61
N THR A 697 -7.51 -26.15 -16.43
CA THR A 697 -7.18 -27.04 -15.30
C THR A 697 -8.40 -27.78 -14.78
N MET A 698 -9.57 -27.13 -14.70
CA MET A 698 -10.82 -27.79 -14.32
C MET A 698 -11.22 -28.89 -15.33
N ARG A 699 -10.87 -28.76 -16.61
CA ARG A 699 -11.07 -29.79 -17.61
C ARG A 699 -10.18 -31.00 -17.34
N ILE A 700 -8.90 -30.80 -17.03
CA ILE A 700 -7.94 -31.88 -16.75
C ILE A 700 -8.32 -32.62 -15.46
N LEU A 701 -8.62 -31.89 -14.40
CA LEU A 701 -9.01 -32.50 -13.12
C LEU A 701 -10.37 -33.16 -13.13
N GLY A 702 -11.30 -32.76 -14.01
CA GLY A 702 -12.62 -33.38 -14.17
C GLY A 702 -13.39 -33.44 -12.84
N ARG A 703 -13.80 -34.66 -12.44
CA ARG A 703 -14.53 -34.91 -11.19
C ARG A 703 -13.68 -34.68 -9.94
N ALA A 704 -12.36 -34.77 -10.05
CA ALA A 704 -11.45 -34.54 -8.90
C ALA A 704 -11.53 -33.11 -8.36
N ASN A 705 -11.98 -32.12 -9.15
CA ASN A 705 -12.22 -30.75 -8.66
C ASN A 705 -13.09 -30.71 -7.41
N TRP A 706 -13.99 -31.66 -7.24
CA TRP A 706 -14.98 -31.70 -6.17
C TRP A 706 -14.63 -32.70 -5.07
N TRP A 707 -13.40 -33.23 -5.07
CA TRP A 707 -12.95 -34.23 -4.12
C TRP A 707 -12.59 -33.65 -2.75
N ALA A 708 -13.10 -34.33 -1.71
CA ALA A 708 -12.65 -34.16 -0.32
C ALA A 708 -12.61 -35.51 0.39
N PRO A 709 -11.70 -35.74 1.35
CA PRO A 709 -11.71 -36.90 2.23
C PRO A 709 -13.04 -37.01 3.01
N ARG A 710 -13.48 -38.23 3.30
CA ARG A 710 -14.78 -38.48 3.94
C ARG A 710 -15.01 -37.72 5.22
N PHE A 711 -14.00 -37.59 6.10
CA PHE A 711 -14.12 -36.88 7.35
C PHE A 711 -14.34 -35.38 7.16
N LEU A 712 -13.69 -34.78 6.17
CA LEU A 712 -13.91 -33.38 5.78
C LEU A 712 -15.26 -33.18 5.08
N GLY A 713 -15.73 -34.16 4.35
CA GLY A 713 -17.09 -34.16 3.80
C GLY A 713 -18.18 -34.11 4.87
N ILE A 714 -18.00 -34.82 6.00
CA ILE A 714 -18.89 -34.76 7.17
C ILE A 714 -18.82 -33.38 7.82
N PHE A 715 -17.61 -32.82 7.96
CA PHE A 715 -17.42 -31.47 8.51
C PHE A 715 -18.10 -30.41 7.63
N TYR A 716 -17.90 -30.49 6.30
CA TYR A 716 -18.58 -29.61 5.33
C TYR A 716 -20.09 -29.75 5.38
N ALA A 717 -20.62 -30.98 5.56
CA ALA A 717 -22.06 -31.22 5.66
C ALA A 717 -22.67 -30.48 6.86
N LYS A 718 -21.90 -30.32 7.95
CA LYS A 718 -22.33 -29.67 9.19
C LYS A 718 -22.10 -28.16 9.23
N TYR A 719 -20.94 -27.71 8.75
CA TYR A 719 -20.48 -26.32 8.86
C TYR A 719 -20.35 -25.61 7.53
N GLY A 720 -20.40 -26.32 6.41
CA GLY A 720 -20.27 -25.76 5.07
C GLY A 720 -21.38 -24.74 4.80
N VAL A 721 -20.99 -23.69 4.13
CA VAL A 721 -21.88 -22.62 3.72
C VAL A 721 -22.64 -23.09 2.48
N LYS A 722 -23.74 -23.86 2.65
CA LYS A 722 -24.56 -24.39 1.54
C LYS A 722 -25.45 -23.31 0.94
N GLU A 723 -25.64 -23.32 -0.39
CA GLU A 723 -26.73 -22.58 -1.01
C GLU A 723 -28.05 -23.15 -0.48
N GLY A 724 -28.89 -22.27 0.08
CA GLY A 724 -30.23 -22.69 0.52
C GLY A 724 -31.02 -23.19 -0.69
N GLU A 725 -31.70 -24.32 -0.52
CA GLU A 725 -32.71 -24.78 -1.48
C GLU A 725 -33.62 -23.59 -1.83
N ASP A 726 -33.83 -23.35 -3.12
CA ASP A 726 -34.86 -22.39 -3.57
C ASP A 726 -36.13 -22.73 -2.81
N PRO A 727 -36.79 -21.78 -2.16
CA PRO A 727 -38.08 -22.04 -1.54
C PRO A 727 -39.00 -22.60 -2.63
N GLU A 728 -39.53 -23.78 -2.41
CA GLU A 728 -40.49 -24.43 -3.31
C GLU A 728 -41.42 -23.37 -3.93
N PRO A 729 -41.64 -23.41 -5.26
CA PRO A 729 -42.62 -22.52 -5.87
C PRO A 729 -43.93 -22.73 -5.12
N ALA A 730 -44.53 -21.64 -4.63
CA ALA A 730 -45.81 -21.69 -3.93
C ALA A 730 -46.78 -22.50 -4.78
N PRO A 731 -47.52 -23.48 -4.21
CA PRO A 731 -48.41 -24.30 -4.97
C PRO A 731 -49.33 -23.38 -5.78
N GLU A 732 -49.38 -23.65 -7.10
CA GLU A 732 -50.32 -22.99 -8.00
C GLU A 732 -51.70 -23.10 -7.34
N ARG A 733 -52.33 -21.98 -7.00
CA ARG A 733 -53.73 -21.97 -6.63
C ARG A 733 -54.47 -22.46 -7.85
N GLU A 734 -54.89 -23.75 -7.81
CA GLU A 734 -55.91 -24.24 -8.69
C GLU A 734 -57.09 -23.23 -8.65
N LEU A 735 -57.28 -22.54 -9.77
CA LEU A 735 -58.50 -21.84 -10.04
C LEU A 735 -59.61 -22.91 -10.13
N VAL A 736 -60.19 -23.23 -8.95
CA VAL A 736 -61.43 -23.98 -8.92
C VAL A 736 -62.47 -23.17 -9.67
N GLY A 737 -62.83 -23.66 -10.84
CA GLY A 737 -63.79 -23.08 -11.72
C GLY A 737 -65.14 -22.87 -11.02
N ALA A 738 -65.62 -21.63 -11.00
CA ALA A 738 -67.00 -21.33 -10.81
C ALA A 738 -67.72 -21.56 -12.13
N GLY A 739 -68.19 -22.79 -12.35
CA GLY A 739 -69.24 -23.05 -13.29
C GLY A 739 -70.59 -22.71 -12.60
N LYS A 740 -71.27 -21.74 -13.06
CA LYS A 740 -72.67 -21.67 -13.50
C LYS A 740 -73.06 -20.25 -13.80
#